data_da446d035d36997513101c4d43f911a8
#
_entry.id   da446d035d36997513101c4d43f911a8
#
_cell.length_a   1.000
_cell.length_b   1.000
_cell.length_c   1.000
_cell.angle_alpha   90.00
_cell.angle_beta   90.00
_cell.angle_gamma   90.00
#
_symmetry.space_group_name_H-M   'P 1'
#
loop_
_entity.id
_entity.type
_entity.pdbx_description
1 polymer ?
#
loop_
_entity_poly.entity_id
_entity_poly.type
_entity_poly.pdbx_seq_one_letter_code
_entity_poly.pdbx_strand_id
1 'polypeptide(L)'
;MSNIFKTNISKETFKTANTQCIKQAWVFHSIQNFKTTLELSKNKKYFFNLDNDLESEDDYNSNATNINLFEDYVFSDLKTDKEKELIRQKLEESILSDDGFSLEEFQGDAIEDGKEFGQKAIEFFEIEKRKNHPNKLTKSFNEITKIQQAVKETKELIEKYQDKYIYLYEPAFEYDNFNLKVRCDILKLLGDNRVEIIEAKATSSVKKEHFWDLVYQAYVLEKNGYIVENIKICKLNRDYLHAENLNYYFDFKKELADLDDKYSDGEISFDQAKQIVKNIDNLNLNFKDLDDTEDLDIEKLVSLDELTFGESQNRPTLFQDYQNLKNFIDLDELFYKISEYLSLNENDILNIFNNESCYLQVAKTRSRNAVWTNWQIPEKSSCKHVLKYFDQTIEGWWQLTGKNKDKRAFLIKELPSPYFKDYNTLNDVVIDNLVDSKTFFNKDQERIFEVAKYEQEILNDESLMIKDENYDFLKQELKKYEKYPIFMYDFETVKFAVPRFYRTNPYHQTPFQYSIHIINDDNYDYNNEQTMKHYQFLSDTKQDPRKGFVIQFLKDIFENDAGVYVAYNKSFEQRVLKCLACLFPELELPLMYIVNNTIDLIHFFKGKKGQRPSFLIANKNFHGLTSIKKTQPALDPHFTYKMLTINNGGKASEMFRRFLENRLDDQLWDQTFKQDMINYCNRDTLAMVVILKRVFEITRKWEKKHGK
;
A
#
# COMPACT_ATOMS: atom_id res chain seq x y z
N MET A 1 -4.70 -33.49 23.94
CA MET A 1 -4.61 -33.78 22.48
C MET A 1 -5.95 -33.62 21.77
N SER A 2 -7.12 -33.92 22.37
CA SER A 2 -8.41 -33.84 21.64
C SER A 2 -8.92 -32.44 21.26
N ASN A 3 -8.43 -31.37 21.87
CA ASN A 3 -8.87 -30.00 21.56
C ASN A 3 -8.05 -29.30 20.45
N ILE A 4 -6.82 -29.72 20.23
CA ILE A 4 -5.92 -29.07 19.22
C ILE A 4 -6.45 -29.30 17.81
N PHE A 5 -6.94 -30.48 17.47
CA PHE A 5 -7.52 -30.79 16.17
C PHE A 5 -8.87 -30.11 15.88
N LYS A 6 -9.47 -29.44 16.88
CA LYS A 6 -10.74 -28.73 16.74
C LYS A 6 -10.56 -27.23 16.48
N THR A 7 -9.33 -26.73 16.53
CA THR A 7 -9.05 -25.32 16.27
C THR A 7 -9.26 -25.05 14.79
N ASN A 8 -10.10 -24.08 14.47
CA ASN A 8 -10.33 -23.66 13.08
C ASN A 8 -9.12 -22.87 12.59
N ILE A 9 -8.42 -23.38 11.57
CA ILE A 9 -7.35 -22.65 10.90
C ILE A 9 -7.86 -22.19 9.53
N SER A 10 -8.31 -20.96 9.44
CA SER A 10 -8.72 -20.38 8.15
C SER A 10 -7.51 -20.18 7.22
N LYS A 11 -7.79 -20.04 5.93
CA LYS A 11 -6.79 -19.69 4.89
C LYS A 11 -5.99 -18.44 5.28
N GLU A 12 -6.68 -17.40 5.77
CA GLU A 12 -6.05 -16.15 6.21
C GLU A 12 -5.17 -16.35 7.46
N THR A 13 -5.66 -17.08 8.46
CA THR A 13 -4.87 -17.41 9.66
C THR A 13 -3.58 -18.16 9.29
N PHE A 14 -3.69 -19.15 8.41
CA PHE A 14 -2.54 -19.91 7.91
C PHE A 14 -1.55 -19.02 7.16
N LYS A 15 -2.04 -18.19 6.25
CA LYS A 15 -1.25 -17.22 5.49
C LYS A 15 -0.51 -16.26 6.41
N THR A 16 -1.21 -15.63 7.36
CA THR A 16 -0.63 -14.69 8.33
C THR A 16 0.46 -15.35 9.18
N ALA A 17 0.23 -16.57 9.67
CA ALA A 17 1.21 -17.31 10.46
C ALA A 17 2.52 -17.56 9.69
N ASN A 18 2.44 -17.78 8.37
CA ASN A 18 3.58 -18.12 7.55
C ASN A 18 4.23 -16.94 6.83
N THR A 19 3.52 -15.83 6.62
CA THR A 19 4.05 -14.66 5.92
C THR A 19 4.47 -13.53 6.85
N GLN A 20 3.80 -13.42 7.99
CA GLN A 20 4.00 -12.35 8.96
C GLN A 20 4.53 -12.92 10.28
N CYS A 21 3.67 -13.32 11.20
CA CYS A 21 4.08 -14.07 12.38
C CYS A 21 2.89 -14.77 13.04
N ILE A 22 3.21 -15.82 13.84
CA ILE A 22 2.18 -16.60 14.52
C ILE A 22 1.44 -15.79 15.61
N LYS A 23 2.09 -14.80 16.23
CA LYS A 23 1.45 -13.93 17.21
C LYS A 23 0.36 -13.08 16.56
N GLN A 24 0.63 -12.54 15.37
CA GLN A 24 -0.36 -11.82 14.59
C GLN A 24 -1.52 -12.73 14.18
N ALA A 25 -1.22 -13.95 13.74
CA ALA A 25 -2.25 -14.94 13.45
C ALA A 25 -3.14 -15.22 14.66
N TRP A 26 -2.57 -15.30 15.87
CA TRP A 26 -3.34 -15.47 17.11
C TRP A 26 -4.25 -14.26 17.39
N VAL A 27 -3.73 -13.04 17.27
CA VAL A 27 -4.50 -11.80 17.49
C VAL A 27 -5.74 -11.78 16.60
N PHE A 28 -5.59 -12.14 15.33
CA PHE A 28 -6.68 -12.11 14.34
C PHE A 28 -7.48 -13.40 14.25
N HIS A 29 -7.10 -14.42 14.99
CA HIS A 29 -7.82 -15.69 14.95
C HIS A 29 -9.27 -15.57 15.46
N SER A 30 -9.54 -14.67 16.39
CA SER A 30 -10.88 -14.43 16.92
C SER A 30 -11.06 -13.00 17.41
N ILE A 31 -12.32 -12.52 17.41
CA ILE A 31 -12.67 -11.23 18.05
C ILE A 31 -12.23 -11.21 19.51
N GLN A 32 -12.38 -12.32 20.23
CA GLN A 32 -11.99 -12.38 21.63
C GLN A 32 -10.49 -12.15 21.80
N ASN A 33 -9.66 -12.78 20.99
CA ASN A 33 -8.21 -12.56 21.01
C ASN A 33 -7.85 -11.12 20.70
N PHE A 34 -8.54 -10.53 19.73
CA PHE A 34 -8.35 -9.13 19.37
C PHE A 34 -8.77 -8.18 20.52
N LYS A 35 -9.96 -8.38 21.11
CA LYS A 35 -10.43 -7.62 22.28
C LYS A 35 -9.47 -7.77 23.46
N THR A 36 -9.03 -8.99 23.76
CA THR A 36 -8.03 -9.27 24.81
C THR A 36 -6.74 -8.48 24.56
N THR A 37 -6.27 -8.47 23.33
CA THR A 37 -5.07 -7.72 22.95
C THR A 37 -5.27 -6.21 23.12
N LEU A 38 -6.43 -5.67 22.73
CA LEU A 38 -6.80 -4.27 22.96
C LEU A 38 -6.89 -3.92 24.45
N GLU A 39 -7.52 -4.76 25.26
CA GLU A 39 -7.63 -4.53 26.71
C GLU A 39 -6.27 -4.57 27.39
N LEU A 40 -5.41 -5.49 27.02
CA LEU A 40 -4.03 -5.54 27.49
C LEU A 40 -3.27 -4.26 27.13
N SER A 41 -3.51 -3.72 25.94
CA SER A 41 -2.91 -2.46 25.50
C SER A 41 -3.41 -1.26 26.29
N LYS A 42 -4.71 -1.18 26.60
CA LYS A 42 -5.33 -0.07 27.38
C LYS A 42 -4.95 -0.11 28.87
N ASN A 43 -4.84 -1.29 29.45
CA ASN A 43 -4.64 -1.45 30.91
C ASN A 43 -3.22 -1.21 31.37
N LYS A 44 -2.23 -1.15 30.47
CA LYS A 44 -0.99 -0.76 30.88
C LYS A 44 0.14 -0.80 30.04
N LYS A 45 0.62 -0.04 29.48
CA LYS A 45 2.04 -0.20 29.31
C LYS A 45 2.48 -1.09 28.15
N TYR A 46 1.53 -1.72 27.45
CA TYR A 46 1.71 -2.48 26.22
C TYR A 46 0.80 -1.84 25.16
N PHE A 47 1.18 -1.29 24.22
CA PHE A 47 0.97 -0.11 23.56
C PHE A 47 0.35 -0.13 22.22
N PHE A 48 -0.77 0.43 22.07
CA PHE A 48 -1.33 1.00 20.86
C PHE A 48 -1.16 2.50 20.93
N ASN A 49 -0.31 3.05 20.14
CA ASN A 49 -0.42 4.45 19.79
C ASN A 49 -1.24 4.49 18.51
N LEU A 50 -2.57 4.45 18.69
CA LEU A 50 -3.56 4.47 17.61
C LEU A 50 -3.56 5.76 16.80
N ASP A 51 -2.86 6.77 17.27
CA ASP A 51 -2.94 8.10 16.72
C ASP A 51 -1.89 8.45 15.68
N ASN A 52 -0.94 7.60 15.37
CA ASN A 52 0.23 8.18 14.74
C ASN A 52 0.86 7.43 13.63
N ASP A 53 0.53 6.49 12.93
CA ASP A 53 1.52 6.00 11.97
C ASP A 53 1.07 5.10 10.84
N LEU A 54 0.15 5.63 10.07
CA LEU A 54 -0.15 4.96 8.84
C LEU A 54 -0.07 5.94 7.69
N GLU A 55 1.10 6.13 7.20
CA GLU A 55 1.25 6.54 5.82
C GLU A 55 2.68 6.97 5.58
N SER A 56 3.49 6.05 5.11
CA SER A 56 4.51 6.37 4.15
C SER A 56 3.90 6.08 2.78
N GLU A 57 3.72 7.09 1.97
CA GLU A 57 3.28 6.96 0.57
C GLU A 57 4.20 6.04 -0.25
N ASP A 58 5.39 5.72 0.26
CA ASP A 58 6.34 4.78 -0.33
C ASP A 58 5.98 3.30 -0.13
N ASP A 59 4.99 2.98 0.72
CA ASP A 59 4.56 1.61 1.03
C ASP A 59 3.42 1.10 0.11
N TYR A 60 3.20 1.71 -1.04
CA TYR A 60 2.27 1.18 -2.05
C TYR A 60 2.60 -0.23 -2.55
N ASN A 61 3.72 -0.79 -2.12
CA ASN A 61 4.12 -2.17 -2.42
C ASN A 61 4.27 -3.08 -1.21
N SER A 62 4.08 -2.61 0.00
CA SER A 62 4.10 -3.47 1.17
C SER A 62 2.67 -3.63 1.70
N ASN A 63 2.24 -4.88 1.81
CA ASN A 63 1.02 -5.26 2.52
C ASN A 63 1.13 -4.91 4.00
N ALA A 64 1.13 -3.65 4.32
CA ALA A 64 0.84 -3.17 5.65
C ALA A 64 -0.67 -3.29 5.87
N THR A 65 -1.11 -4.50 6.07
CA THR A 65 -2.42 -4.77 6.63
C THR A 65 -2.48 -4.17 8.02
N ASN A 66 -3.30 -3.22 8.17
CA ASN A 66 -3.30 -2.26 9.23
C ASN A 66 -4.36 -2.59 10.25
N ILE A 67 -3.97 -2.88 11.48
CA ILE A 67 -4.90 -2.85 12.63
C ILE A 67 -5.33 -1.43 12.96
N ASN A 68 -4.48 -0.43 12.75
CA ASN A 68 -4.91 0.96 12.86
C ASN A 68 -5.99 1.30 11.83
N LEU A 69 -5.94 0.72 10.62
CA LEU A 69 -7.07 0.74 9.69
C LEU A 69 -8.32 0.13 10.30
N PHE A 70 -8.19 -0.90 11.13
CA PHE A 70 -9.34 -1.54 11.73
C PHE A 70 -10.06 -0.63 12.74
N GLU A 71 -9.37 0.07 13.64
CA GLU A 71 -10.00 1.01 14.57
C GLU A 71 -10.29 2.36 13.91
N ASP A 72 -9.40 2.93 13.13
CA ASP A 72 -9.65 4.17 12.41
C ASP A 72 -10.69 3.99 11.31
N TYR A 73 -10.62 2.91 10.56
CA TYR A 73 -11.57 2.64 9.47
C TYR A 73 -12.93 2.16 9.98
N VAL A 74 -12.94 1.34 11.02
CA VAL A 74 -14.18 0.76 11.58
C VAL A 74 -14.85 1.68 12.58
N PHE A 75 -14.11 2.48 13.34
CA PHE A 75 -14.68 3.23 14.45
C PHE A 75 -14.55 4.75 14.37
N SER A 76 -13.57 5.31 13.64
CA SER A 76 -13.42 6.76 13.57
C SER A 76 -14.41 7.45 12.64
N ASP A 77 -14.82 6.78 11.58
CA ASP A 77 -15.74 7.35 10.58
C ASP A 77 -17.23 7.10 10.89
N LEU A 78 -17.50 6.28 11.90
CA LEU A 78 -18.87 5.97 12.30
C LEU A 78 -19.38 7.04 13.26
N LYS A 79 -20.23 7.92 12.74
CA LYS A 79 -20.84 9.03 13.49
C LYS A 79 -21.86 8.57 14.53
N THR A 80 -22.36 7.32 14.44
CA THR A 80 -23.42 6.82 15.31
C THR A 80 -23.07 5.47 15.94
N ASP A 81 -23.52 5.27 17.19
CA ASP A 81 -23.38 3.98 17.88
C ASP A 81 -24.07 2.82 17.12
N LYS A 82 -25.07 3.15 16.29
CA LYS A 82 -25.77 2.16 15.46
C LYS A 82 -24.91 1.65 14.32
N GLU A 83 -24.09 2.51 13.71
CA GLU A 83 -23.13 2.11 12.67
C GLU A 83 -21.98 1.28 13.26
N LYS A 84 -21.50 1.66 14.43
CA LYS A 84 -20.50 0.88 15.17
C LYS A 84 -21.01 -0.51 15.53
N GLU A 85 -22.27 -0.61 15.96
CA GLU A 85 -22.91 -1.88 16.30
C GLU A 85 -23.14 -2.74 15.05
N LEU A 86 -23.55 -2.15 13.93
CA LEU A 86 -23.75 -2.87 12.66
C LEU A 86 -22.41 -3.47 12.15
N ILE A 87 -21.31 -2.77 12.30
CA ILE A 87 -20.00 -3.28 11.92
C ILE A 87 -19.50 -4.32 12.90
N ARG A 88 -19.74 -4.17 14.20
CA ARG A 88 -19.48 -5.24 15.18
C ARG A 88 -20.25 -6.51 14.84
N GLN A 89 -21.52 -6.37 14.47
CA GLN A 89 -22.35 -7.48 14.05
C GLN A 89 -21.83 -8.16 12.78
N LYS A 90 -21.43 -7.37 11.75
CA LYS A 90 -20.79 -7.91 10.55
C LYS A 90 -19.44 -8.59 10.83
N LEU A 91 -18.66 -8.04 11.75
CA LEU A 91 -17.44 -8.67 12.25
C LEU A 91 -17.72 -10.00 12.94
N GLU A 92 -18.73 -10.05 13.78
CA GLU A 92 -19.15 -11.27 14.47
C GLU A 92 -19.70 -12.30 13.48
N GLU A 93 -20.48 -11.88 12.50
CA GLU A 93 -20.96 -12.73 11.41
C GLU A 93 -19.80 -13.25 10.54
N SER A 94 -18.80 -12.43 10.21
CA SER A 94 -17.62 -12.84 9.42
C SER A 94 -16.74 -13.83 10.16
N ILE A 95 -16.59 -13.70 11.49
CA ILE A 95 -15.84 -14.65 12.31
C ILE A 95 -16.60 -15.95 12.53
N LEU A 96 -17.92 -15.87 12.60
CA LEU A 96 -18.80 -17.03 12.70
C LEU A 96 -19.03 -17.68 11.34
N SER A 97 -18.65 -17.01 10.23
CA SER A 97 -18.66 -17.61 8.91
C SER A 97 -17.59 -18.69 8.80
N ASP A 98 -17.90 -19.72 8.05
CA ASP A 98 -17.00 -20.86 7.84
C ASP A 98 -15.68 -20.49 7.13
N ASP A 99 -15.61 -19.30 6.51
CA ASP A 99 -14.46 -18.80 5.75
C ASP A 99 -13.39 -18.11 6.61
N GLY A 100 -13.69 -17.87 7.90
CA GLY A 100 -12.78 -17.20 8.82
C GLY A 100 -12.74 -15.68 8.64
N PHE A 101 -12.05 -15.00 9.54
CA PHE A 101 -11.91 -13.56 9.54
C PHE A 101 -10.81 -13.12 8.58
N SER A 102 -11.13 -12.30 7.59
CA SER A 102 -10.18 -11.65 6.69
C SER A 102 -10.19 -10.14 6.90
N LEU A 103 -9.01 -9.57 7.12
CA LEU A 103 -8.82 -8.10 7.14
C LEU A 103 -9.07 -7.46 5.77
N GLU A 104 -8.96 -8.25 4.70
CA GLU A 104 -9.24 -7.78 3.33
C GLU A 104 -10.70 -7.39 3.15
N GLU A 105 -11.64 -7.95 3.93
CA GLU A 105 -13.05 -7.58 3.92
C GLU A 105 -13.33 -6.15 4.38
N PHE A 106 -12.37 -5.50 5.04
CA PHE A 106 -12.48 -4.11 5.46
C PHE A 106 -11.78 -3.10 4.54
N GLN A 107 -11.09 -3.57 3.53
CA GLN A 107 -10.51 -2.72 2.48
C GLN A 107 -11.53 -2.56 1.33
N GLY A 108 -12.51 -1.68 1.46
CA GLY A 108 -13.66 -1.55 0.57
C GLY A 108 -13.35 -1.62 -0.94
N ASP A 109 -12.32 -0.91 -1.41
CA ASP A 109 -11.92 -0.94 -2.82
C ASP A 109 -11.22 -2.23 -3.22
N ALA A 110 -10.43 -2.85 -2.34
CA ALA A 110 -9.75 -4.09 -2.62
C ALA A 110 -10.72 -5.26 -2.80
N ILE A 111 -11.83 -5.27 -2.05
CA ILE A 111 -12.89 -6.27 -2.20
C ILE A 111 -13.58 -6.11 -3.56
N GLU A 112 -13.95 -4.89 -3.90
CA GLU A 112 -14.62 -4.64 -5.18
C GLU A 112 -13.69 -4.95 -6.36
N ASP A 113 -12.41 -4.57 -6.27
CA ASP A 113 -11.39 -4.97 -7.23
C ASP A 113 -11.26 -6.49 -7.35
N GLY A 114 -11.30 -7.20 -6.21
CA GLY A 114 -11.25 -8.66 -6.17
C GLY A 114 -12.47 -9.29 -6.85
N LYS A 115 -13.67 -8.81 -6.55
CA LYS A 115 -14.93 -9.30 -7.16
C LYS A 115 -14.96 -9.03 -8.66
N GLU A 116 -14.64 -7.80 -9.07
CA GLU A 116 -14.64 -7.40 -10.48
C GLU A 116 -13.62 -8.23 -11.26
N PHE A 117 -12.39 -8.36 -10.77
CA PHE A 117 -11.37 -9.16 -11.40
C PHE A 117 -11.71 -10.65 -11.41
N GLY A 118 -12.33 -11.18 -10.35
CA GLY A 118 -12.80 -12.57 -10.29
C GLY A 118 -13.78 -12.88 -11.42
N GLN A 119 -14.70 -11.96 -11.74
CA GLN A 119 -15.59 -12.08 -12.88
C GLN A 119 -14.83 -12.07 -14.21
N LYS A 120 -13.84 -11.18 -14.37
CA LYS A 120 -12.99 -11.13 -15.58
C LYS A 120 -12.13 -12.39 -15.74
N ALA A 121 -11.69 -12.98 -14.65
CA ALA A 121 -11.00 -14.28 -14.68
C ALA A 121 -11.95 -15.39 -15.16
N ILE A 122 -13.18 -15.46 -14.69
CA ILE A 122 -14.18 -16.42 -15.18
C ILE A 122 -14.42 -16.22 -16.69
N GLU A 123 -14.63 -14.99 -17.15
CA GLU A 123 -14.81 -14.66 -18.56
C GLU A 123 -13.63 -15.16 -19.41
N PHE A 124 -12.40 -14.96 -18.93
CA PHE A 124 -11.17 -15.46 -19.58
C PHE A 124 -11.19 -16.98 -19.74
N PHE A 125 -11.52 -17.72 -18.69
CA PHE A 125 -11.56 -19.21 -18.76
C PHE A 125 -12.73 -19.72 -19.57
N GLU A 126 -13.85 -18.99 -19.67
CA GLU A 126 -14.92 -19.32 -20.58
C GLU A 126 -14.54 -19.12 -22.06
N ILE A 127 -13.71 -18.09 -22.35
CA ILE A 127 -13.14 -17.90 -23.68
C ILE A 127 -12.16 -19.04 -24.00
N GLU A 128 -11.25 -19.35 -23.08
CA GLU A 128 -10.28 -20.43 -23.21
C GLU A 128 -10.97 -21.79 -23.43
N LYS A 129 -11.99 -22.08 -22.62
CA LYS A 129 -12.81 -23.30 -22.75
C LYS A 129 -13.46 -23.42 -24.13
N ARG A 130 -14.07 -22.32 -24.65
CA ARG A 130 -14.67 -22.33 -25.99
C ARG A 130 -13.65 -22.63 -27.09
N LYS A 131 -12.43 -22.14 -26.97
CA LYS A 131 -11.35 -22.35 -27.95
C LYS A 131 -10.74 -23.74 -27.86
N ASN A 132 -10.39 -24.19 -26.67
CA ASN A 132 -9.56 -25.37 -26.47
C ASN A 132 -10.34 -26.62 -26.03
N HIS A 133 -11.51 -26.44 -25.41
CA HIS A 133 -12.31 -27.51 -24.83
C HIS A 133 -13.82 -27.35 -25.19
N PRO A 134 -14.19 -27.22 -26.47
CA PRO A 134 -15.58 -26.86 -26.87
C PRO A 134 -16.64 -27.85 -26.38
N ASN A 135 -16.27 -29.12 -26.20
CA ASN A 135 -17.18 -30.18 -25.77
C ASN A 135 -17.25 -30.39 -24.26
N LYS A 136 -16.47 -29.64 -23.49
CA LYS A 136 -16.48 -29.70 -22.02
C LYS A 136 -17.44 -28.64 -21.45
N LEU A 137 -17.88 -28.86 -20.23
CA LEU A 137 -18.74 -27.94 -19.48
C LEU A 137 -17.94 -27.20 -18.40
N THR A 138 -18.53 -26.16 -17.88
CA THR A 138 -18.09 -25.42 -16.69
C THR A 138 -19.21 -25.40 -15.68
N LYS A 139 -18.89 -25.21 -14.39
CA LYS A 139 -19.88 -25.05 -13.33
C LYS A 139 -19.41 -24.04 -12.33
N SER A 140 -20.27 -23.08 -12.00
CA SER A 140 -20.06 -22.12 -10.91
C SER A 140 -20.85 -22.54 -9.67
N PHE A 141 -20.22 -22.33 -8.50
CA PHE A 141 -20.81 -22.52 -7.18
C PHE A 141 -20.98 -21.20 -6.42
N ASN A 142 -20.77 -20.05 -7.10
CA ASN A 142 -20.82 -18.71 -6.48
C ASN A 142 -22.15 -18.41 -5.77
N GLU A 143 -23.26 -18.95 -6.29
CA GLU A 143 -24.59 -18.71 -5.70
C GLU A 143 -24.83 -19.51 -4.42
N ILE A 144 -23.98 -20.49 -4.10
CA ILE A 144 -24.14 -21.33 -2.92
C ILE A 144 -23.41 -20.67 -1.73
N THR A 145 -24.15 -19.97 -0.90
CA THR A 145 -23.60 -19.24 0.25
C THR A 145 -23.12 -20.17 1.38
N LYS A 146 -23.80 -21.30 1.60
CA LYS A 146 -23.42 -22.26 2.66
C LYS A 146 -22.30 -23.18 2.19
N ILE A 147 -21.13 -23.09 2.83
CA ILE A 147 -19.96 -23.86 2.44
C ILE A 147 -20.19 -25.39 2.48
N GLN A 148 -20.87 -25.91 3.49
CA GLN A 148 -21.16 -27.35 3.56
C GLN A 148 -22.00 -27.85 2.38
N GLN A 149 -22.94 -27.02 1.89
CA GLN A 149 -23.70 -27.34 0.69
C GLN A 149 -22.80 -27.32 -0.55
N ALA A 150 -21.95 -26.30 -0.67
CA ALA A 150 -20.99 -26.20 -1.77
C ALA A 150 -20.02 -27.40 -1.77
N VAL A 151 -19.49 -27.80 -0.62
CA VAL A 151 -18.64 -28.99 -0.46
C VAL A 151 -19.34 -30.24 -0.95
N LYS A 152 -20.58 -30.46 -0.51
CA LYS A 152 -21.40 -31.61 -0.92
C LYS A 152 -21.61 -31.63 -2.43
N GLU A 153 -22.06 -30.53 -3.01
CA GLU A 153 -22.35 -30.44 -4.45
C GLU A 153 -21.08 -30.55 -5.31
N THR A 154 -19.96 -29.96 -4.85
CA THR A 154 -18.65 -30.12 -5.50
C THR A 154 -18.23 -31.58 -5.56
N LYS A 155 -18.30 -32.28 -4.43
CA LYS A 155 -17.92 -33.69 -4.32
C LYS A 155 -18.79 -34.55 -5.24
N GLU A 156 -20.12 -34.40 -5.16
CA GLU A 156 -21.06 -35.14 -5.98
C GLU A 156 -20.83 -34.93 -7.49
N LEU A 157 -20.50 -33.68 -7.88
CA LEU A 157 -20.23 -33.36 -9.29
C LEU A 157 -18.95 -34.04 -9.77
N ILE A 158 -17.85 -33.93 -9.01
CA ILE A 158 -16.57 -34.52 -9.41
C ILE A 158 -16.67 -36.03 -9.46
N GLU A 159 -17.24 -36.68 -8.44
CA GLU A 159 -17.40 -38.13 -8.40
C GLU A 159 -18.20 -38.70 -9.58
N LYS A 160 -19.25 -37.99 -10.01
CA LYS A 160 -20.15 -38.49 -11.05
C LYS A 160 -19.80 -38.02 -12.47
N TYR A 161 -19.17 -36.84 -12.60
CA TYR A 161 -19.14 -36.15 -13.88
C TYR A 161 -17.79 -35.45 -14.20
N GLN A 162 -16.68 -35.76 -13.49
CA GLN A 162 -15.39 -35.11 -13.70
C GLN A 162 -14.96 -35.08 -15.19
N ASP A 163 -15.28 -36.13 -15.97
CA ASP A 163 -14.94 -36.17 -17.38
C ASP A 163 -15.72 -35.25 -18.30
N LYS A 164 -16.84 -34.71 -17.81
CA LYS A 164 -17.69 -33.79 -18.56
C LYS A 164 -17.29 -32.33 -18.39
N TYR A 165 -16.67 -32.01 -17.25
CA TYR A 165 -16.32 -30.64 -16.87
C TYR A 165 -14.82 -30.39 -17.08
N ILE A 166 -14.46 -29.13 -17.34
CA ILE A 166 -13.07 -28.69 -17.42
C ILE A 166 -12.74 -27.67 -16.36
N TYR A 167 -13.60 -26.70 -16.09
CA TYR A 167 -13.44 -25.70 -15.06
C TYR A 167 -14.60 -25.70 -14.07
N LEU A 168 -14.26 -25.65 -12.78
CA LEU A 168 -15.18 -25.37 -11.69
C LEU A 168 -14.81 -24.03 -11.09
N TYR A 169 -15.79 -23.13 -10.93
CA TYR A 169 -15.62 -21.82 -10.30
C TYR A 169 -16.19 -21.86 -8.89
N GLU A 170 -15.37 -21.42 -7.91
CA GLU A 170 -15.71 -21.44 -6.48
C GLU A 170 -16.09 -22.82 -5.92
N PRO A 171 -15.47 -23.94 -6.39
CA PRO A 171 -15.71 -25.23 -5.76
C PRO A 171 -15.17 -25.25 -4.33
N ALA A 172 -15.88 -25.96 -3.43
CA ALA A 172 -15.54 -25.97 -2.01
C ALA A 172 -15.08 -27.36 -1.54
N PHE A 173 -14.13 -27.36 -0.60
CA PHE A 173 -13.60 -28.57 0.05
C PHE A 173 -13.42 -28.34 1.54
N GLU A 174 -13.49 -29.41 2.32
CA GLU A 174 -13.23 -29.37 3.76
C GLU A 174 -12.35 -30.56 4.19
N TYR A 175 -11.63 -30.38 5.29
CA TYR A 175 -10.85 -31.42 5.93
C TYR A 175 -11.02 -31.30 7.44
N ASP A 176 -11.50 -32.37 8.08
CA ASP A 176 -11.94 -32.35 9.47
C ASP A 176 -10.84 -31.98 10.46
N ASN A 177 -9.61 -32.45 10.23
CA ASN A 177 -8.50 -32.08 11.10
C ASN A 177 -8.23 -30.58 10.91
N PHE A 178 -8.14 -29.85 12.03
CA PHE A 178 -7.97 -28.40 12.08
C PHE A 178 -9.14 -27.60 11.48
N ASN A 179 -10.27 -28.27 11.21
CA ASN A 179 -11.48 -27.68 10.60
C ASN A 179 -11.15 -26.80 9.37
N LEU A 180 -10.34 -27.36 8.46
CA LEU A 180 -9.90 -26.63 7.28
C LEU A 180 -11.03 -26.58 6.25
N LYS A 181 -11.28 -25.40 5.71
CA LYS A 181 -12.27 -25.17 4.66
C LYS A 181 -11.67 -24.28 3.60
N VAL A 182 -11.97 -24.55 2.35
CA VAL A 182 -11.48 -23.78 1.21
C VAL A 182 -12.51 -23.70 0.10
N ARG A 183 -12.59 -22.52 -0.51
CA ARG A 183 -13.12 -22.32 -1.86
C ARG A 183 -11.96 -21.98 -2.77
N CYS A 184 -11.80 -22.72 -3.85
CA CYS A 184 -10.81 -22.42 -4.87
C CYS A 184 -11.48 -21.48 -5.88
N ASP A 185 -10.84 -20.38 -6.26
CA ASP A 185 -11.43 -19.48 -7.26
C ASP A 185 -11.74 -20.25 -8.54
N ILE A 186 -10.75 -20.98 -9.06
CA ILE A 186 -10.90 -21.79 -10.27
C ILE A 186 -10.17 -23.11 -10.09
N LEU A 187 -10.86 -24.23 -10.33
CA LEU A 187 -10.30 -25.56 -10.34
C LEU A 187 -10.43 -26.18 -11.74
N LYS A 188 -9.30 -26.52 -12.35
CA LYS A 188 -9.27 -27.24 -13.63
C LYS A 188 -9.23 -28.74 -13.36
N LEU A 189 -10.16 -29.50 -13.97
CA LEU A 189 -10.23 -30.95 -13.88
C LEU A 189 -9.44 -31.58 -15.02
N LEU A 190 -8.48 -32.46 -14.67
CA LEU A 190 -7.62 -33.16 -15.63
C LEU A 190 -7.99 -34.62 -15.81
N GLY A 191 -9.02 -35.11 -15.09
CA GLY A 191 -9.42 -36.53 -15.03
C GLY A 191 -8.63 -37.32 -13.97
N ASP A 192 -9.12 -38.49 -13.60
CA ASP A 192 -8.50 -39.38 -12.60
C ASP A 192 -8.12 -38.71 -11.28
N ASN A 193 -8.99 -37.85 -10.76
CA ASN A 193 -8.77 -37.04 -9.58
C ASN A 193 -7.56 -36.07 -9.65
N ARG A 194 -7.03 -35.84 -10.85
CA ARG A 194 -5.95 -34.88 -11.09
C ARG A 194 -6.53 -33.49 -11.32
N VAL A 195 -5.94 -32.50 -10.68
CA VAL A 195 -6.45 -31.13 -10.71
C VAL A 195 -5.32 -30.09 -10.83
N GLU A 196 -5.67 -28.93 -11.38
CA GLU A 196 -4.85 -27.73 -11.36
C GLU A 196 -5.60 -26.65 -10.59
N ILE A 197 -4.95 -26.01 -9.62
CA ILE A 197 -5.52 -24.91 -8.83
C ILE A 197 -5.10 -23.58 -9.46
N ILE A 198 -6.07 -22.71 -9.69
CA ILE A 198 -5.85 -21.38 -10.26
C ILE A 198 -6.51 -20.35 -9.32
N GLU A 199 -5.71 -19.58 -8.65
CA GLU A 199 -6.16 -18.52 -7.74
C GLU A 199 -6.21 -17.19 -8.50
N ALA A 200 -7.35 -16.52 -8.46
CA ALA A 200 -7.54 -15.21 -9.07
C ALA A 200 -7.19 -14.09 -8.08
N LYS A 201 -6.30 -13.20 -8.46
CA LYS A 201 -5.90 -12.08 -7.62
C LYS A 201 -5.89 -10.77 -8.43
N ALA A 202 -6.63 -9.77 -7.95
CA ALA A 202 -6.59 -8.41 -8.49
C ALA A 202 -5.23 -7.77 -8.19
N THR A 203 -4.19 -8.23 -8.84
CA THR A 203 -2.81 -7.77 -8.69
C THR A 203 -2.05 -7.90 -10.00
N SER A 204 -1.02 -7.10 -10.19
CA SER A 204 -0.13 -7.20 -11.37
C SER A 204 1.11 -8.06 -11.13
N SER A 205 1.32 -8.57 -9.91
CA SER A 205 2.50 -9.36 -9.56
C SER A 205 2.20 -10.45 -8.55
N VAL A 206 2.93 -11.57 -8.64
CA VAL A 206 2.86 -12.65 -7.65
C VAL A 206 3.55 -12.19 -6.36
N LYS A 207 2.91 -12.40 -5.22
CA LYS A 207 3.43 -12.07 -3.89
C LYS A 207 3.57 -13.33 -3.03
N LYS A 208 4.31 -13.19 -1.92
CA LYS A 208 4.57 -14.30 -1.01
C LYS A 208 3.28 -14.87 -0.39
N GLU A 209 2.35 -14.02 -0.05
CA GLU A 209 1.06 -14.45 0.51
C GLU A 209 0.22 -15.27 -0.47
N HIS A 210 0.30 -15.00 -1.78
CA HIS A 210 -0.40 -15.78 -2.79
C HIS A 210 0.10 -17.22 -2.87
N PHE A 211 1.40 -17.43 -2.67
CA PHE A 211 1.95 -18.79 -2.61
C PHE A 211 1.41 -19.56 -1.40
N TRP A 212 1.40 -18.96 -0.21
CA TRP A 212 0.89 -19.62 1.00
C TRP A 212 -0.62 -19.85 0.95
N ASP A 213 -1.36 -19.02 0.22
CA ASP A 213 -2.75 -19.23 -0.11
C ASP A 213 -2.92 -20.53 -0.92
N LEU A 214 -2.15 -20.67 -1.99
CA LEU A 214 -2.13 -21.88 -2.83
C LEU A 214 -1.63 -23.14 -2.08
N VAL A 215 -0.66 -22.99 -1.16
CA VAL A 215 -0.20 -24.12 -0.30
C VAL A 215 -1.34 -24.63 0.56
N TYR A 216 -2.13 -23.74 1.18
CA TYR A 216 -3.30 -24.12 1.96
C TYR A 216 -4.33 -24.90 1.12
N GLN A 217 -4.66 -24.36 -0.05
CA GLN A 217 -5.62 -25.02 -0.96
C GLN A 217 -5.13 -26.39 -1.40
N ALA A 218 -3.88 -26.48 -1.89
CA ALA A 218 -3.28 -27.72 -2.35
C ALA A 218 -3.26 -28.78 -1.23
N TYR A 219 -2.92 -28.39 0.00
CA TYR A 219 -2.94 -29.27 1.15
C TYR A 219 -4.35 -29.85 1.41
N VAL A 220 -5.39 -29.00 1.42
CA VAL A 220 -6.77 -29.46 1.64
C VAL A 220 -7.23 -30.39 0.52
N LEU A 221 -6.93 -30.10 -0.73
CA LEU A 221 -7.28 -30.97 -1.87
C LEU A 221 -6.55 -32.32 -1.80
N GLU A 222 -5.25 -32.34 -1.49
CA GLU A 222 -4.47 -33.58 -1.33
C GLU A 222 -5.01 -34.43 -0.18
N LYS A 223 -5.48 -33.83 0.93
CA LYS A 223 -6.12 -34.55 2.04
C LYS A 223 -7.50 -35.13 1.65
N ASN A 224 -8.14 -34.59 0.63
CA ASN A 224 -9.36 -35.12 0.03
C ASN A 224 -9.10 -36.16 -1.07
N GLY A 225 -7.84 -36.56 -1.31
CA GLY A 225 -7.48 -37.61 -2.28
C GLY A 225 -7.32 -37.12 -3.72
N TYR A 226 -7.25 -35.80 -3.93
CA TYR A 226 -6.93 -35.23 -5.24
C TYR A 226 -5.42 -35.18 -5.46
N ILE A 227 -4.99 -35.31 -6.71
CA ILE A 227 -3.61 -35.14 -7.14
C ILE A 227 -3.47 -33.74 -7.75
N VAL A 228 -2.82 -32.85 -7.03
CA VAL A 228 -2.52 -31.49 -7.52
C VAL A 228 -1.33 -31.58 -8.47
N GLU A 229 -1.55 -31.33 -9.76
CA GLU A 229 -0.50 -31.37 -10.80
C GLU A 229 0.10 -30.00 -11.10
N ASN A 230 -0.66 -28.93 -10.84
CA ASN A 230 -0.15 -27.57 -11.02
C ASN A 230 -0.90 -26.57 -10.12
N ILE A 231 -0.23 -25.46 -9.84
CA ILE A 231 -0.82 -24.30 -9.15
C ILE A 231 -0.41 -23.03 -9.87
N LYS A 232 -1.36 -22.12 -10.10
CA LYS A 232 -1.19 -20.89 -10.89
C LYS A 232 -1.84 -19.71 -10.22
N ILE A 233 -1.36 -18.51 -10.53
CA ILE A 233 -2.02 -17.26 -10.22
C ILE A 233 -2.58 -16.67 -11.51
N CYS A 234 -3.89 -16.44 -11.51
CA CYS A 234 -4.58 -15.63 -12.49
C CYS A 234 -4.56 -14.18 -12.00
N LYS A 235 -3.96 -13.27 -12.75
CA LYS A 235 -3.72 -11.89 -12.33
C LYS A 235 -3.90 -10.89 -13.47
N LEU A 236 -3.90 -9.60 -13.12
CA LEU A 236 -3.91 -8.54 -14.11
C LEU A 236 -2.61 -8.48 -14.90
N ASN A 237 -2.72 -8.31 -16.19
CA ASN A 237 -1.57 -8.05 -17.05
C ASN A 237 -1.13 -6.59 -16.83
N ARG A 238 0.05 -6.42 -16.25
CA ARG A 238 0.62 -5.09 -15.99
C ARG A 238 0.78 -4.25 -17.25
N ASP A 239 1.00 -4.93 -18.39
CA ASP A 239 1.28 -4.28 -19.67
C ASP A 239 0.01 -4.04 -20.50
N TYR A 240 -1.16 -4.41 -19.97
CA TYR A 240 -2.44 -4.09 -20.61
C TYR A 240 -2.73 -2.59 -20.55
N LEU A 241 -3.13 -2.01 -21.67
CA LEU A 241 -3.65 -0.65 -21.75
C LEU A 241 -5.05 -0.68 -22.35
N HIS A 242 -6.01 -0.05 -21.68
CA HIS A 242 -7.36 0.10 -22.19
C HIS A 242 -7.38 1.15 -23.31
N ALA A 243 -7.21 0.68 -24.56
CA ALA A 243 -7.14 1.49 -25.75
C ALA A 243 -7.48 0.65 -26.99
N GLU A 244 -7.75 1.30 -28.12
CA GLU A 244 -8.11 0.63 -29.37
C GLU A 244 -7.00 -0.26 -29.95
N ASN A 245 -5.74 0.00 -29.60
CA ASN A 245 -4.60 -0.73 -30.12
C ASN A 245 -3.68 -1.20 -29.00
N LEU A 246 -3.41 -2.49 -28.93
CA LEU A 246 -2.69 -3.15 -27.84
C LEU A 246 -1.18 -3.01 -27.87
N ASN A 247 -0.62 -2.62 -28.99
CA ASN A 247 0.80 -2.25 -29.03
C ASN A 247 1.05 -0.93 -28.28
N TYR A 248 -0.01 -0.33 -27.77
CA TYR A 248 -0.02 1.01 -27.20
C TYR A 248 0.72 1.12 -25.87
N TYR A 249 0.79 0.06 -25.05
CA TYR A 249 1.50 0.19 -23.75
C TYR A 249 3.01 0.35 -23.91
N PHE A 250 3.61 -0.35 -24.89
CA PHE A 250 5.01 -0.10 -25.23
C PHE A 250 5.20 1.31 -25.78
N ASP A 251 4.28 1.78 -26.59
CA ASP A 251 4.28 3.12 -27.13
C ASP A 251 4.09 4.16 -26.03
N PHE A 252 3.24 3.89 -25.00
CA PHE A 252 3.03 4.81 -23.89
C PHE A 252 4.26 4.98 -22.99
N LYS A 253 4.98 3.89 -22.66
CA LYS A 253 6.27 4.00 -21.96
C LYS A 253 7.29 4.74 -22.79
N LYS A 254 7.29 4.50 -24.08
CA LYS A 254 8.14 5.21 -25.04
C LYS A 254 7.74 6.67 -25.12
N GLU A 255 6.45 7.00 -25.22
CA GLU A 255 5.97 8.38 -25.21
C GLU A 255 6.41 9.16 -23.96
N LEU A 256 6.33 8.51 -22.77
CA LEU A 256 6.84 9.13 -21.54
C LEU A 256 8.35 9.36 -21.57
N ALA A 257 9.12 8.42 -22.14
CA ALA A 257 10.56 8.57 -22.31
C ALA A 257 10.89 9.63 -23.38
N ASP A 258 10.17 9.62 -24.51
CA ASP A 258 10.32 10.59 -25.58
C ASP A 258 9.99 12.02 -25.10
N LEU A 259 9.00 12.18 -24.19
CA LEU A 259 8.72 13.45 -23.52
C LEU A 259 9.91 13.92 -22.68
N ASP A 260 10.47 13.02 -21.88
CA ASP A 260 11.64 13.35 -21.06
C ASP A 260 12.83 13.74 -21.92
N ASP A 261 13.12 12.99 -22.98
CA ASP A 261 14.20 13.28 -23.91
C ASP A 261 13.97 14.60 -24.68
N LYS A 262 12.74 14.84 -25.14
CA LYS A 262 12.36 16.06 -25.87
C LYS A 262 12.55 17.34 -25.06
N TYR A 263 12.33 17.27 -23.75
CA TYR A 263 12.34 18.42 -22.85
C TYR A 263 13.49 18.39 -21.83
N SER A 264 14.48 17.48 -21.97
CA SER A 264 15.63 17.37 -21.07
C SER A 264 16.59 18.55 -21.17
N ASP A 265 16.83 19.07 -22.40
CA ASP A 265 17.89 20.01 -22.69
C ASP A 265 17.41 21.43 -23.11
N GLY A 266 16.08 21.66 -23.08
CA GLY A 266 15.48 22.90 -23.53
C GLY A 266 14.76 23.69 -22.45
N GLU A 267 15.02 24.99 -22.33
CA GLU A 267 14.15 25.88 -21.57
C GLU A 267 12.80 26.02 -22.30
N ILE A 268 11.73 25.59 -21.65
CA ILE A 268 10.38 25.82 -22.15
C ILE A 268 10.00 27.26 -21.80
N SER A 269 9.54 28.02 -22.81
CA SER A 269 9.10 29.40 -22.59
C SER A 269 7.77 29.44 -21.87
N PHE A 270 7.71 30.19 -20.76
CA PHE A 270 6.46 30.46 -20.03
C PHE A 270 5.42 31.14 -20.94
N ASP A 271 5.83 32.11 -21.73
CA ASP A 271 4.91 32.86 -22.59
C ASP A 271 4.28 31.98 -23.67
N GLN A 272 5.04 31.04 -24.25
CA GLN A 272 4.51 30.07 -25.20
C GLN A 272 3.49 29.13 -24.51
N ALA A 273 3.81 28.61 -23.33
CA ALA A 273 2.91 27.80 -22.56
C ALA A 273 1.62 28.57 -22.18
N LYS A 274 1.77 29.80 -21.70
CA LYS A 274 0.66 30.71 -21.35
C LYS A 274 -0.24 31.01 -22.54
N GLN A 275 0.34 31.17 -23.75
CA GLN A 275 -0.44 31.41 -24.97
C GLN A 275 -1.32 30.21 -25.35
N ILE A 276 -0.83 28.97 -25.17
CA ILE A 276 -1.62 27.76 -25.39
C ILE A 276 -2.81 27.73 -24.40
N VAL A 277 -2.53 27.99 -23.13
CA VAL A 277 -3.55 27.96 -22.08
C VAL A 277 -4.61 29.04 -22.26
N LYS A 278 -4.24 30.25 -22.73
CA LYS A 278 -5.22 31.29 -23.07
C LYS A 278 -6.24 30.87 -24.14
N ASN A 279 -5.88 29.93 -25.00
CA ASN A 279 -6.74 29.42 -26.06
C ASN A 279 -7.33 28.06 -25.75
N ILE A 280 -7.17 27.53 -24.50
CA ILE A 280 -7.47 26.15 -24.11
C ILE A 280 -8.93 25.76 -24.40
N ASP A 281 -9.88 26.68 -24.22
CA ASP A 281 -11.30 26.43 -24.48
C ASP A 281 -11.65 26.25 -25.95
N ASN A 282 -10.77 26.74 -26.85
CA ASN A 282 -10.92 26.62 -28.30
C ASN A 282 -10.12 25.44 -28.88
N LEU A 283 -9.32 24.75 -28.05
CA LEU A 283 -8.58 23.58 -28.49
C LEU A 283 -9.55 22.38 -28.62
N ASN A 284 -9.46 21.72 -29.77
CA ASN A 284 -10.16 20.46 -29.96
C ASN A 284 -9.36 19.35 -29.26
N LEU A 285 -9.54 19.24 -27.94
CA LEU A 285 -8.93 18.16 -27.17
C LEU A 285 -9.59 16.85 -27.59
N ASN A 286 -8.87 16.06 -28.38
CA ASN A 286 -9.31 14.73 -28.82
C ASN A 286 -9.31 13.78 -27.62
N PHE A 287 -10.40 13.81 -26.88
CA PHE A 287 -10.66 12.95 -25.76
C PHE A 287 -11.74 11.95 -26.13
N LYS A 288 -11.38 10.69 -26.17
CA LYS A 288 -12.34 9.61 -26.38
C LYS A 288 -12.87 9.20 -25.01
N ASP A 289 -14.12 9.53 -24.78
CA ASP A 289 -14.85 9.13 -23.56
C ASP A 289 -15.19 7.63 -23.69
N LEU A 290 -14.27 6.79 -23.26
CA LEU A 290 -14.51 5.35 -23.15
C LEU A 290 -14.86 5.06 -21.69
N ASP A 291 -16.10 5.33 -21.33
CA ASP A 291 -16.65 4.96 -20.02
C ASP A 291 -17.10 3.49 -19.97
N ASP A 292 -16.96 2.74 -21.06
CA ASP A 292 -17.49 1.39 -21.17
C ASP A 292 -16.42 0.33 -20.92
N THR A 293 -16.56 -0.37 -19.79
CA THR A 293 -15.84 -1.61 -19.50
C THR A 293 -16.24 -2.75 -20.45
N GLU A 294 -17.21 -2.55 -21.32
CA GLU A 294 -17.67 -3.54 -22.30
C GLU A 294 -16.65 -3.80 -23.42
N ASP A 295 -15.75 -2.83 -23.67
CA ASP A 295 -14.71 -2.93 -24.71
C ASP A 295 -13.37 -3.48 -24.21
N LEU A 296 -13.34 -4.09 -23.03
CA LEU A 296 -12.10 -4.69 -22.49
C LEU A 296 -11.69 -5.95 -23.26
N ASP A 297 -10.47 -6.01 -23.75
CA ASP A 297 -9.88 -7.23 -24.26
C ASP A 297 -9.45 -8.16 -23.11
N ILE A 298 -10.36 -9.04 -22.70
CA ILE A 298 -10.20 -9.92 -21.55
C ILE A 298 -8.98 -10.83 -21.69
N GLU A 299 -8.69 -11.33 -22.90
CA GLU A 299 -7.56 -12.23 -23.14
C GLU A 299 -6.20 -11.53 -22.94
N LYS A 300 -6.19 -10.22 -23.06
CA LYS A 300 -5.00 -9.41 -22.87
C LYS A 300 -4.93 -8.75 -21.50
N LEU A 301 -6.10 -8.47 -20.90
CA LEU A 301 -6.20 -7.94 -19.54
C LEU A 301 -5.73 -8.98 -18.50
N VAL A 302 -6.09 -10.24 -18.72
CA VAL A 302 -5.78 -11.34 -17.81
C VAL A 302 -4.48 -12.03 -18.20
N SER A 303 -3.65 -12.34 -17.22
CA SER A 303 -2.46 -13.16 -17.42
C SER A 303 -2.39 -14.29 -16.39
N LEU A 304 -1.85 -15.44 -16.82
CA LEU A 304 -1.56 -16.57 -15.96
C LEU A 304 -0.07 -16.58 -15.62
N ASP A 305 0.23 -16.63 -14.33
CA ASP A 305 1.62 -16.73 -13.85
C ASP A 305 1.82 -18.06 -13.13
N GLU A 306 2.78 -18.81 -13.60
CA GLU A 306 3.22 -20.08 -13.02
C GLU A 306 4.54 -19.93 -12.26
N LEU A 307 5.21 -18.79 -12.38
CA LEU A 307 6.53 -18.57 -11.83
C LEU A 307 6.43 -17.90 -10.45
N THR A 308 7.38 -18.22 -9.60
CA THR A 308 7.55 -17.55 -8.31
C THR A 308 7.95 -16.09 -8.49
N PHE A 309 7.78 -15.28 -7.42
CA PHE A 309 8.19 -13.89 -7.46
C PHE A 309 9.73 -13.75 -7.52
N GLY A 310 10.20 -12.61 -8.03
CA GLY A 310 11.62 -12.26 -8.13
C GLY A 310 12.08 -11.98 -9.57
N GLU A 311 13.30 -11.51 -9.74
CA GLU A 311 13.86 -11.06 -11.02
C GLU A 311 14.78 -12.08 -11.71
N SER A 312 15.06 -13.23 -11.08
CA SER A 312 15.96 -14.24 -11.62
C SER A 312 15.38 -14.90 -12.88
N GLN A 313 16.20 -15.11 -13.90
CA GLN A 313 15.79 -15.80 -15.13
C GLN A 313 15.49 -17.30 -14.93
N ASN A 314 16.04 -17.92 -13.87
CA ASN A 314 15.88 -19.34 -13.55
C ASN A 314 14.94 -19.53 -12.33
N ARG A 315 13.80 -18.89 -12.33
CA ARG A 315 12.80 -19.06 -11.28
C ARG A 315 12.11 -20.41 -11.40
N PRO A 316 11.86 -21.12 -10.29
CA PRO A 316 11.01 -22.30 -10.31
C PRO A 316 9.57 -21.91 -10.59
N THR A 317 8.75 -22.88 -10.97
CA THR A 317 7.31 -22.69 -10.96
C THR A 317 6.78 -22.68 -9.51
N LEU A 318 5.59 -22.10 -9.30
CA LEU A 318 4.90 -22.17 -8.02
C LEU A 318 4.70 -23.61 -7.56
N PHE A 319 4.38 -24.50 -8.50
CA PHE A 319 4.23 -25.92 -8.21
C PHE A 319 5.54 -26.60 -7.81
N GLN A 320 6.64 -26.29 -8.49
CA GLN A 320 7.97 -26.78 -8.10
C GLN A 320 8.35 -26.32 -6.69
N ASP A 321 8.06 -25.06 -6.35
CA ASP A 321 8.29 -24.55 -5.01
C ASP A 321 7.39 -25.21 -3.97
N TYR A 322 6.14 -25.51 -4.31
CA TYR A 322 5.27 -26.29 -3.43
C TYR A 322 5.83 -27.70 -3.16
N GLN A 323 6.30 -28.40 -4.20
CA GLN A 323 6.94 -29.69 -4.03
C GLN A 323 8.24 -29.62 -3.20
N ASN A 324 9.05 -28.61 -3.46
CA ASN A 324 10.25 -28.36 -2.67
C ASN A 324 9.90 -28.08 -1.20
N LEU A 325 8.88 -27.27 -0.93
CA LEU A 325 8.42 -26.97 0.42
C LEU A 325 8.06 -28.26 1.18
N LYS A 326 7.31 -29.17 0.56
CA LYS A 326 6.93 -30.47 1.18
C LYS A 326 8.14 -31.35 1.49
N ASN A 327 9.24 -31.22 0.78
CA ASN A 327 10.48 -31.95 1.07
C ASN A 327 11.19 -31.41 2.32
N PHE A 328 11.01 -30.13 2.64
CA PHE A 328 11.69 -29.46 3.75
C PHE A 328 10.81 -29.29 5.00
N ILE A 329 9.51 -29.15 4.81
CA ILE A 329 8.53 -28.89 5.86
C ILE A 329 7.52 -30.03 5.88
N ASP A 330 7.24 -30.55 7.07
CA ASP A 330 6.08 -31.38 7.29
C ASP A 330 4.84 -30.48 7.46
N LEU A 331 3.95 -30.49 6.46
CA LEU A 331 2.76 -29.66 6.51
C LEU A 331 1.78 -30.08 7.63
N ASP A 332 1.71 -31.37 7.94
CA ASP A 332 0.89 -31.85 9.08
C ASP A 332 1.43 -31.29 10.40
N GLU A 333 2.75 -31.30 10.58
CA GLU A 333 3.40 -30.70 11.75
C GLU A 333 3.21 -29.17 11.77
N LEU A 334 3.26 -28.51 10.61
CA LEU A 334 3.04 -27.06 10.51
C LEU A 334 1.62 -26.68 10.98
N PHE A 335 0.59 -27.35 10.47
CA PHE A 335 -0.78 -27.13 10.89
C PHE A 335 -0.98 -27.43 12.39
N TYR A 336 -0.35 -28.50 12.87
CA TYR A 336 -0.38 -28.84 14.29
C TYR A 336 0.22 -27.71 15.15
N LYS A 337 1.39 -27.19 14.80
CA LYS A 337 2.04 -26.09 15.51
C LYS A 337 1.20 -24.81 15.49
N ILE A 338 0.62 -24.47 14.35
CA ILE A 338 -0.30 -23.32 14.26
C ILE A 338 -1.48 -23.54 15.22
N SER A 339 -2.11 -24.69 15.18
CA SER A 339 -3.24 -25.03 16.06
C SER A 339 -2.88 -24.95 17.55
N GLU A 340 -1.68 -25.42 17.92
CA GLU A 340 -1.15 -25.34 19.29
C GLU A 340 -1.08 -23.89 19.76
N TYR A 341 -0.50 -23.00 18.93
CA TYR A 341 -0.41 -21.58 19.25
C TYR A 341 -1.77 -20.88 19.33
N LEU A 342 -2.67 -21.18 18.41
CA LEU A 342 -4.02 -20.59 18.40
C LEU A 342 -4.86 -21.02 19.61
N SER A 343 -4.54 -22.16 20.20
CA SER A 343 -5.22 -22.69 21.39
C SER A 343 -4.71 -22.11 22.71
N LEU A 344 -3.69 -21.25 22.69
CA LEU A 344 -3.12 -20.66 23.89
C LEU A 344 -4.09 -19.66 24.54
N ASN A 345 -4.12 -19.67 25.86
CA ASN A 345 -4.90 -18.72 26.64
C ASN A 345 -4.15 -17.40 26.80
N GLU A 346 -4.82 -16.39 27.36
CA GLU A 346 -4.29 -15.04 27.55
C GLU A 346 -2.97 -15.01 28.35
N ASN A 347 -2.84 -15.80 29.41
CA ASN A 347 -1.62 -15.81 30.22
C ASN A 347 -0.44 -16.43 29.48
N ASP A 348 -0.70 -17.48 28.68
CA ASP A 348 0.32 -18.13 27.86
C ASP A 348 0.79 -17.21 26.75
N ILE A 349 -0.12 -16.45 26.14
CA ILE A 349 0.22 -15.52 25.07
C ILE A 349 1.07 -14.36 25.56
N LEU A 350 0.86 -13.88 26.78
CA LEU A 350 1.74 -12.86 27.40
C LEU A 350 3.17 -13.37 27.54
N ASN A 351 3.35 -14.63 27.90
CA ASN A 351 4.68 -15.25 27.95
C ASN A 351 5.31 -15.34 26.55
N ILE A 352 4.50 -15.63 25.52
CA ILE A 352 4.97 -15.66 24.12
C ILE A 352 5.32 -14.28 23.61
N PHE A 353 4.55 -13.24 23.93
CA PHE A 353 4.89 -11.87 23.56
C PHE A 353 6.22 -11.42 24.20
N ASN A 354 6.55 -11.94 25.39
CA ASN A 354 7.80 -11.64 26.07
C ASN A 354 8.99 -12.47 25.57
N ASN A 355 8.76 -13.55 24.80
CA ASN A 355 9.80 -14.37 24.22
C ASN A 355 10.16 -13.93 22.80
N GLU A 356 11.45 -13.96 22.47
CA GLU A 356 11.99 -13.51 21.18
C GLU A 356 11.57 -14.38 19.98
N SER A 357 11.10 -15.61 20.18
CA SER A 357 10.76 -16.51 19.07
C SER A 357 9.30 -16.40 18.66
N CYS A 358 9.07 -15.83 17.50
CA CYS A 358 7.76 -15.77 16.86
C CYS A 358 7.57 -16.87 15.80
N TYR A 359 8.37 -17.95 15.82
CA TYR A 359 8.45 -18.85 14.69
C TYR A 359 7.99 -20.25 14.98
N LEU A 360 7.34 -20.79 13.96
CA LEU A 360 7.03 -22.18 13.82
C LEU A 360 8.30 -22.92 13.37
N GLN A 361 9.02 -23.53 14.30
CA GLN A 361 10.21 -24.34 13.98
C GLN A 361 9.77 -25.71 13.44
N VAL A 362 9.45 -25.78 12.16
CA VAL A 362 9.02 -27.02 11.50
C VAL A 362 9.93 -27.45 10.35
N ALA A 363 11.01 -26.70 10.09
CA ALA A 363 11.94 -27.07 9.04
C ALA A 363 12.77 -28.30 9.42
N LYS A 364 12.73 -29.34 8.59
CA LYS A 364 13.45 -30.61 8.79
C LYS A 364 14.96 -30.47 8.55
N THR A 365 15.36 -29.69 7.56
CA THR A 365 16.76 -29.43 7.23
C THR A 365 16.91 -28.09 6.51
N ARG A 366 18.06 -27.45 6.66
CA ARG A 366 18.45 -26.27 5.87
C ARG A 366 19.35 -26.69 4.72
N SER A 367 18.96 -26.40 3.50
CA SER A 367 19.85 -26.39 2.35
C SER A 367 20.16 -24.92 1.96
N ARG A 368 21.43 -24.56 1.89
CA ARG A 368 21.85 -23.23 1.46
C ARG A 368 21.48 -22.87 0.03
N ASN A 369 21.11 -23.87 -0.79
CA ASN A 369 20.82 -23.74 -2.21
C ASN A 369 19.35 -24.00 -2.55
N ALA A 370 18.46 -24.10 -1.58
CA ALA A 370 17.07 -24.37 -1.84
C ALA A 370 16.33 -23.11 -2.29
N VAL A 371 15.59 -23.18 -3.36
CA VAL A 371 14.80 -22.09 -3.93
C VAL A 371 13.70 -21.63 -2.98
N TRP A 372 13.25 -22.50 -2.08
CA TRP A 372 12.30 -22.19 -1.03
C TRP A 372 12.77 -21.11 -0.03
N THR A 373 14.04 -20.68 -0.09
CA THR A 373 14.54 -19.57 0.75
C THR A 373 13.74 -18.28 0.59
N ASN A 374 13.08 -18.10 -0.55
CA ASN A 374 12.18 -16.96 -0.75
C ASN A 374 10.88 -17.05 0.06
N TRP A 375 10.52 -18.28 0.46
CA TRP A 375 9.30 -18.61 1.20
C TRP A 375 9.57 -18.96 2.65
N GLN A 376 10.80 -18.80 3.10
CA GLN A 376 11.19 -19.17 4.45
C GLN A 376 10.17 -18.67 5.48
N ILE A 377 9.72 -19.63 6.27
CA ILE A 377 9.22 -19.34 7.61
C ILE A 377 10.43 -18.77 8.35
N PRO A 378 10.41 -17.56 8.73
CA PRO A 378 11.58 -16.90 9.28
C PRO A 378 12.01 -17.60 10.57
N GLU A 379 13.29 -17.88 10.78
CA GLU A 379 13.79 -18.58 11.97
C GLU A 379 13.84 -17.76 13.24
N LYS A 380 14.00 -16.47 13.06
CA LYS A 380 13.98 -15.52 14.17
C LYS A 380 13.19 -14.32 13.71
N SER A 381 12.00 -14.09 14.20
CA SER A 381 11.42 -12.78 14.03
C SER A 381 11.81 -11.91 15.18
N SER A 382 12.23 -10.85 14.83
CA SER A 382 11.87 -9.70 15.59
C SER A 382 10.35 -9.67 15.65
N CYS A 383 9.74 -9.29 16.72
CA CYS A 383 8.33 -8.99 16.78
C CYS A 383 7.96 -7.78 15.88
N LYS A 384 8.66 -7.62 14.78
CA LYS A 384 8.56 -6.54 13.80
C LYS A 384 7.11 -6.32 13.36
N HIS A 385 6.38 -7.39 13.12
CA HIS A 385 4.98 -7.29 12.70
C HIS A 385 4.06 -7.00 13.88
N VAL A 386 4.35 -7.54 15.05
CA VAL A 386 3.59 -7.25 16.27
C VAL A 386 3.80 -5.80 16.70
N LEU A 387 5.03 -5.29 16.60
CA LEU A 387 5.34 -3.90 16.91
C LEU A 387 4.62 -2.88 16.01
N LYS A 388 4.23 -3.26 14.80
CA LYS A 388 3.37 -2.41 13.97
C LYS A 388 1.99 -2.18 14.57
N TYR A 389 1.52 -3.11 15.36
CA TYR A 389 0.18 -3.10 15.90
C TYR A 389 0.11 -2.67 17.36
N PHE A 390 1.18 -2.89 18.11
CA PHE A 390 1.23 -2.45 19.49
C PHE A 390 1.90 -1.08 19.53
N ASP A 391 3.02 -0.89 20.02
CA ASP A 391 3.75 0.36 19.95
C ASP A 391 5.02 0.16 19.12
N GLN A 392 5.22 1.00 18.14
CA GLN A 392 6.41 0.94 17.29
C GLN A 392 7.56 1.72 17.90
N THR A 393 7.37 2.30 19.08
CA THR A 393 8.40 3.00 19.84
C THR A 393 9.31 2.01 20.55
N ILE A 394 10.48 2.51 20.97
CA ILE A 394 11.42 1.72 21.77
C ILE A 394 10.82 1.26 23.09
N GLU A 395 9.91 2.05 23.66
CA GLU A 395 9.30 1.69 24.94
C GLU A 395 8.38 0.47 24.79
N GLY A 396 7.55 0.42 23.74
CA GLY A 396 6.74 -0.73 23.45
C GLY A 396 7.59 -1.99 23.17
N TRP A 397 8.66 -1.85 22.37
CA TRP A 397 9.62 -2.93 22.17
C TRP A 397 10.24 -3.42 23.47
N TRP A 398 10.66 -2.49 24.30
CA TRP A 398 11.27 -2.81 25.58
C TRP A 398 10.34 -3.59 26.49
N GLN A 399 9.08 -3.22 26.53
CA GLN A 399 8.08 -3.93 27.33
C GLN A 399 7.78 -5.33 26.83
N LEU A 400 7.74 -5.52 25.51
CA LEU A 400 7.56 -6.83 24.89
C LEU A 400 8.76 -7.74 25.09
N THR A 401 9.96 -7.20 25.20
CA THR A 401 11.20 -7.99 25.28
C THR A 401 11.84 -7.99 26.68
N GLY A 402 11.33 -7.18 27.61
CA GLY A 402 11.90 -7.04 28.96
C GLY A 402 13.27 -6.35 29.01
N LYS A 403 13.69 -5.63 27.96
CA LYS A 403 15.00 -4.98 27.88
C LYS A 403 14.97 -3.53 28.34
N ASN A 404 16.15 -2.93 28.58
CA ASN A 404 16.28 -1.63 29.23
C ASN A 404 15.67 -0.49 28.39
N LYS A 405 14.79 0.30 29.00
CA LYS A 405 14.02 1.39 28.38
C LYS A 405 14.70 2.75 28.41
N ASP A 406 15.85 2.87 29.03
CA ASP A 406 16.53 4.16 29.17
C ASP A 406 17.18 4.65 27.88
N LYS A 407 17.15 3.83 26.83
CA LYS A 407 17.70 4.17 25.52
C LYS A 407 16.60 4.70 24.61
N ARG A 408 16.81 5.89 24.13
CA ARG A 408 16.01 6.51 23.10
C ARG A 408 16.24 5.86 21.74
N ALA A 409 15.20 5.67 20.96
CA ALA A 409 15.32 5.08 19.65
C ALA A 409 14.31 5.58 18.61
N PHE A 410 14.69 5.36 17.38
CA PHE A 410 13.83 5.32 16.22
C PHE A 410 12.93 4.09 16.25
N LEU A 411 11.98 4.04 15.33
CA LEU A 411 11.15 2.86 15.16
C LEU A 411 12.03 1.67 14.72
N ILE A 412 11.93 0.57 15.42
CA ILE A 412 12.72 -0.63 15.14
C ILE A 412 12.47 -1.18 13.73
N LYS A 413 11.24 -1.02 13.21
CA LYS A 413 10.90 -1.43 11.85
C LYS A 413 11.79 -0.82 10.75
N GLU A 414 12.43 0.30 11.04
CA GLU A 414 13.29 1.02 10.10
C GLU A 414 14.71 0.47 10.05
N LEU A 415 15.06 -0.40 11.00
CA LEU A 415 16.33 -1.12 10.96
C LEU A 415 16.35 -2.16 9.83
N PRO A 416 17.51 -2.37 9.19
CA PRO A 416 17.69 -3.49 8.29
C PRO A 416 17.40 -4.82 8.97
N SER A 417 16.73 -5.73 8.24
CA SER A 417 16.30 -7.02 8.77
C SER A 417 17.36 -7.82 9.57
N PRO A 418 18.63 -7.86 9.19
CA PRO A 418 19.66 -8.55 9.97
C PRO A 418 19.86 -8.01 11.39
N TYR A 419 19.61 -6.73 11.60
CA TYR A 419 19.87 -6.04 12.87
C TYR A 419 18.73 -6.11 13.87
N PHE A 420 17.53 -6.46 13.41
CA PHE A 420 16.39 -6.69 14.32
C PHE A 420 16.63 -7.83 15.31
N LYS A 421 17.56 -8.74 15.01
CA LYS A 421 17.80 -9.94 15.79
C LYS A 421 18.55 -9.67 17.06
N ASP A 422 19.50 -8.75 16.98
CA ASP A 422 20.55 -8.60 17.98
C ASP A 422 20.44 -7.28 18.75
N TYR A 423 19.66 -6.31 18.24
CA TYR A 423 19.58 -4.96 18.80
C TYR A 423 18.16 -4.54 19.09
N ASN A 424 17.99 -3.77 20.15
CA ASN A 424 16.68 -3.28 20.58
C ASN A 424 16.39 -1.88 20.03
N THR A 425 17.43 -1.13 19.71
CA THR A 425 17.37 0.26 19.31
C THR A 425 18.44 0.58 18.29
N LEU A 426 18.25 1.67 17.54
CA LEU A 426 19.32 2.24 16.71
C LEU A 426 20.55 2.64 17.52
N ASN A 427 20.35 3.04 18.78
CA ASN A 427 21.47 3.38 19.66
C ASN A 427 22.35 2.18 19.96
N ASP A 428 21.76 1.00 20.16
CA ASP A 428 22.52 -0.23 20.37
C ASP A 428 23.37 -0.57 19.14
N VAL A 429 22.79 -0.39 17.94
CA VAL A 429 23.51 -0.59 16.67
C VAL A 429 24.69 0.38 16.54
N VAL A 430 24.50 1.64 16.91
CA VAL A 430 25.58 2.66 16.87
C VAL A 430 26.68 2.36 17.87
N ILE A 431 26.31 1.92 19.07
CA ILE A 431 27.27 1.62 20.16
C ILE A 431 28.20 0.47 19.77
N ASP A 432 27.68 -0.55 19.10
CA ASP A 432 28.45 -1.73 18.73
C ASP A 432 29.29 -1.56 17.45
N ASN A 433 29.44 -0.34 16.95
CA ASN A 433 30.25 0.00 15.76
C ASN A 433 29.86 -0.75 14.48
N LEU A 434 28.63 -1.26 14.40
CA LEU A 434 28.11 -1.90 13.19
C LEU A 434 27.98 -0.93 12.01
N VAL A 435 28.06 0.35 12.29
CA VAL A 435 28.11 1.42 11.28
C VAL A 435 29.27 1.25 10.29
N ASP A 436 30.35 0.56 10.69
CA ASP A 436 31.46 0.28 9.80
C ASP A 436 31.18 -0.81 8.77
N SER A 437 30.16 -1.61 8.97
CA SER A 437 29.71 -2.60 7.98
C SER A 437 28.77 -1.99 6.93
N LYS A 438 29.20 -0.94 6.24
CA LYS A 438 28.47 -0.18 5.22
C LYS A 438 27.86 -1.01 4.09
N THR A 439 28.15 -2.28 4.01
CA THR A 439 27.75 -3.18 2.94
C THR A 439 26.30 -3.63 3.00
N PHE A 440 25.57 -3.35 4.07
CA PHE A 440 24.20 -3.89 4.28
C PHE A 440 23.09 -2.83 4.33
N PHE A 441 23.45 -1.55 4.31
CA PHE A 441 22.46 -0.48 4.37
C PHE A 441 22.15 0.05 2.97
N ASN A 442 20.85 0.19 2.67
CA ASN A 442 20.45 1.07 1.59
C ASN A 442 20.60 2.55 2.03
N LYS A 443 20.49 3.48 1.07
CA LYS A 443 20.71 4.91 1.36
C LYS A 443 19.73 5.51 2.36
N ASP A 444 18.49 5.03 2.39
CA ASP A 444 17.50 5.49 3.35
C ASP A 444 17.85 5.01 4.77
N GLN A 445 18.33 3.79 4.89
CA GLN A 445 18.82 3.26 6.16
C GLN A 445 20.06 3.99 6.66
N GLU A 446 21.03 4.31 5.77
CA GLU A 446 22.18 5.15 6.12
C GLU A 446 21.74 6.52 6.65
N ARG A 447 20.76 7.16 5.99
CA ARG A 447 20.18 8.43 6.43
C ARG A 447 19.55 8.31 7.82
N ILE A 448 18.76 7.27 8.06
CA ILE A 448 18.12 7.03 9.36
C ILE A 448 19.17 6.92 10.46
N PHE A 449 20.29 6.22 10.22
CA PHE A 449 21.40 6.13 11.17
C PHE A 449 22.08 7.48 11.41
N GLU A 450 22.35 8.23 10.35
CA GLU A 450 22.99 9.55 10.48
C GLU A 450 22.09 10.51 11.27
N VAL A 451 20.80 10.51 11.01
CA VAL A 451 19.82 11.30 11.76
C VAL A 451 19.74 10.85 13.21
N ALA A 452 19.67 9.54 13.47
CA ALA A 452 19.60 8.97 14.83
C ALA A 452 20.82 9.35 15.67
N LYS A 453 22.01 9.28 15.08
CA LYS A 453 23.25 9.67 15.74
C LYS A 453 23.24 11.16 16.08
N TYR A 454 22.83 11.99 15.14
CA TYR A 454 22.81 13.43 15.32
C TYR A 454 21.74 13.89 16.31
N GLU A 455 20.59 13.26 16.33
CA GLU A 455 19.49 13.61 17.25
C GLU A 455 19.83 13.45 18.73
N GLN A 456 20.82 12.62 19.06
CA GLN A 456 21.32 12.55 20.44
C GLN A 456 21.95 13.87 20.89
N GLU A 457 22.42 14.67 19.95
CA GLU A 457 23.02 15.97 20.15
C GLU A 457 22.01 17.12 20.13
N ILE A 458 20.82 16.89 19.50
CA ILE A 458 19.75 17.89 19.43
C ILE A 458 19.02 17.95 20.78
N LEU A 459 19.32 18.97 21.55
CA LEU A 459 18.54 19.35 22.73
C LEU A 459 17.27 20.12 22.28
N ASN A 460 16.66 20.89 23.18
CA ASN A 460 15.46 21.69 22.88
C ASN A 460 15.75 22.99 22.07
N ASP A 461 16.88 23.10 21.43
CA ASP A 461 17.30 24.25 20.63
C ASP A 461 17.08 23.99 19.14
N GLU A 462 16.13 24.67 18.52
CA GLU A 462 15.80 24.51 17.10
C GLU A 462 17.00 24.82 16.16
N SER A 463 17.95 25.65 16.60
CA SER A 463 19.14 25.94 15.79
C SER A 463 20.00 24.68 15.59
N LEU A 464 19.90 23.71 16.49
CA LEU A 464 20.60 22.43 16.37
C LEU A 464 19.96 21.46 15.39
N MET A 465 18.83 21.80 14.78
CA MET A 465 18.23 21.00 13.69
C MET A 465 19.08 21.06 12.41
N ILE A 466 20.02 22.02 12.32
CA ILE A 466 20.95 22.19 11.19
C ILE A 466 22.34 21.83 11.66
N LYS A 467 22.96 20.82 11.05
CA LYS A 467 24.39 20.57 11.24
C LYS A 467 25.21 21.68 10.60
N ASP A 468 26.27 22.12 11.27
CA ASP A 468 27.14 23.19 10.74
C ASP A 468 27.69 22.85 9.36
N GLU A 469 28.08 21.61 9.14
CA GLU A 469 28.56 21.09 7.86
C GLU A 469 27.52 21.06 6.75
N ASN A 470 26.22 21.09 7.09
CA ASN A 470 25.10 21.04 6.13
C ASN A 470 24.59 22.44 5.78
N TYR A 471 25.00 23.49 6.49
CA TYR A 471 24.47 24.83 6.32
C TYR A 471 24.60 25.39 4.89
N ASP A 472 25.75 25.24 4.27
CA ASP A 472 25.97 25.76 2.91
C ASP A 472 25.08 25.05 1.88
N PHE A 473 24.85 23.76 2.04
CA PHE A 473 23.91 22.98 1.23
C PHE A 473 22.47 23.42 1.46
N LEU A 474 22.10 23.69 2.71
CA LEU A 474 20.77 24.23 3.05
C LEU A 474 20.54 25.59 2.41
N LYS A 475 21.52 26.50 2.45
CA LYS A 475 21.43 27.81 1.78
C LYS A 475 21.28 27.70 0.25
N GLN A 476 21.99 26.76 -0.36
CA GLN A 476 21.84 26.48 -1.80
C GLN A 476 20.44 25.96 -2.13
N GLU A 477 19.87 25.09 -1.28
CA GLU A 477 18.51 24.58 -1.48
C GLU A 477 17.46 25.69 -1.28
N LEU A 478 17.59 26.52 -0.23
CA LEU A 478 16.70 27.65 0.04
C LEU A 478 16.67 28.69 -1.07
N LYS A 479 17.79 28.95 -1.74
CA LYS A 479 17.84 29.90 -2.89
C LYS A 479 16.84 29.58 -4.00
N LYS A 480 16.44 28.32 -4.14
CA LYS A 480 15.44 27.94 -5.14
C LYS A 480 14.05 28.48 -4.83
N TYR A 481 13.79 28.82 -3.55
CA TYR A 481 12.52 29.32 -3.04
C TYR A 481 12.53 30.85 -2.82
N GLU A 482 13.54 31.56 -3.33
CA GLU A 482 13.62 33.04 -3.24
C GLU A 482 12.95 33.76 -4.42
N LYS A 483 12.52 33.00 -5.45
CA LYS A 483 11.83 33.55 -6.62
C LYS A 483 10.33 33.37 -6.49
N TYR A 484 9.59 34.45 -6.47
CA TYR A 484 8.13 34.47 -6.40
C TYR A 484 7.49 34.65 -7.79
N PRO A 485 6.23 34.19 -7.95
CA PRO A 485 5.41 33.42 -7.03
C PRO A 485 5.90 31.98 -6.83
N ILE A 486 5.60 31.40 -5.64
CA ILE A 486 5.87 29.99 -5.35
C ILE A 486 4.52 29.27 -5.29
N PHE A 487 4.36 28.22 -6.10
CA PHE A 487 3.16 27.41 -6.20
C PHE A 487 3.38 26.09 -5.43
N MET A 488 2.71 25.93 -4.30
CA MET A 488 2.65 24.65 -3.57
C MET A 488 1.45 23.89 -4.08
N TYR A 489 1.64 22.78 -4.79
CA TYR A 489 0.54 22.02 -5.39
C TYR A 489 0.61 20.54 -5.04
N ASP A 490 -0.57 19.93 -4.98
CA ASP A 490 -0.77 18.54 -4.63
C ASP A 490 -1.99 17.96 -5.37
N PHE A 491 -1.97 16.64 -5.64
CA PHE A 491 -3.00 15.95 -6.40
C PHE A 491 -3.56 14.75 -5.64
N GLU A 492 -4.88 14.57 -5.74
CA GLU A 492 -5.53 13.32 -5.37
C GLU A 492 -5.93 12.52 -6.62
N THR A 493 -5.75 11.19 -6.53
CA THR A 493 -5.98 10.28 -7.66
C THR A 493 -6.83 9.10 -7.25
N VAL A 494 -7.63 8.59 -8.20
CA VAL A 494 -8.36 7.32 -8.08
C VAL A 494 -7.72 6.27 -8.97
N LYS A 495 -7.76 5.01 -8.55
CA LYS A 495 -7.24 3.87 -9.29
C LYS A 495 -8.21 2.70 -9.30
N PHE A 496 -8.16 1.90 -10.35
CA PHE A 496 -8.99 0.71 -10.53
C PHE A 496 -8.11 -0.47 -10.90
N ALA A 497 -8.41 -1.65 -10.37
CA ALA A 497 -7.73 -2.88 -10.76
C ALA A 497 -8.02 -3.19 -12.23
N VAL A 498 -9.28 -3.21 -12.61
CA VAL A 498 -9.73 -3.30 -14.01
C VAL A 498 -9.78 -1.87 -14.57
N PRO A 499 -9.00 -1.55 -15.62
CA PRO A 499 -8.98 -0.21 -16.21
C PRO A 499 -10.36 0.26 -16.64
N ARG A 500 -10.75 1.48 -16.24
CA ARG A 500 -12.07 2.04 -16.50
C ARG A 500 -12.05 3.12 -17.59
N PHE A 501 -10.96 3.87 -17.69
CA PHE A 501 -10.87 5.02 -18.60
C PHE A 501 -9.92 4.76 -19.76
N TYR A 502 -10.14 5.45 -20.86
CA TYR A 502 -9.27 5.39 -22.03
C TYR A 502 -7.80 5.68 -21.68
N ARG A 503 -6.88 4.88 -22.23
CA ARG A 503 -5.44 4.96 -21.94
C ARG A 503 -5.10 4.86 -20.45
N THR A 504 -5.79 3.97 -19.75
CA THR A 504 -5.40 3.56 -18.41
C THR A 504 -5.01 2.08 -18.38
N ASN A 505 -4.06 1.76 -17.53
CA ASN A 505 -3.63 0.40 -17.23
C ASN A 505 -4.11 0.00 -15.82
N PRO A 506 -4.02 -1.27 -15.44
CA PRO A 506 -4.37 -1.68 -14.07
C PRO A 506 -3.67 -0.81 -13.02
N TYR A 507 -4.46 -0.26 -12.08
CA TYR A 507 -4.01 0.65 -11.03
C TYR A 507 -3.40 1.98 -11.51
N HIS A 508 -3.82 2.45 -12.69
CA HIS A 508 -3.43 3.78 -13.18
C HIS A 508 -3.91 4.88 -12.24
N GLN A 509 -3.03 5.82 -11.91
CA GLN A 509 -3.37 6.97 -11.07
C GLN A 509 -4.10 8.03 -11.92
N THR A 510 -5.41 8.11 -11.77
CA THR A 510 -6.28 9.04 -12.49
C THR A 510 -6.58 10.25 -11.62
N PRO A 511 -6.06 11.45 -11.92
CA PRO A 511 -6.26 12.62 -11.09
C PRO A 511 -7.70 13.13 -11.17
N PHE A 512 -8.25 13.49 -10.00
CA PHE A 512 -9.61 14.02 -9.88
C PHE A 512 -9.70 15.29 -9.03
N GLN A 513 -8.67 15.58 -8.23
CA GLN A 513 -8.64 16.73 -7.32
C GLN A 513 -7.24 17.33 -7.28
N TYR A 514 -7.15 18.64 -7.09
CA TYR A 514 -5.93 19.36 -6.73
C TYR A 514 -6.21 20.50 -5.76
N SER A 515 -5.14 20.91 -5.10
CA SER A 515 -5.04 22.16 -4.35
C SER A 515 -3.75 22.89 -4.72
N ILE A 516 -3.77 24.22 -4.74
CA ILE A 516 -2.62 25.06 -5.04
C ILE A 516 -2.61 26.26 -4.09
N HIS A 517 -1.61 26.36 -3.21
CA HIS A 517 -1.32 27.60 -2.48
C HIS A 517 -0.23 28.38 -3.20
N ILE A 518 -0.43 29.69 -3.36
CA ILE A 518 0.51 30.57 -4.04
C ILE A 518 1.03 31.63 -3.08
N ILE A 519 2.33 31.63 -2.88
CA ILE A 519 3.06 32.61 -2.07
C ILE A 519 3.62 33.67 -3.02
N ASN A 520 3.18 34.91 -2.90
CA ASN A 520 3.59 36.01 -3.80
C ASN A 520 4.81 36.80 -3.29
N ASP A 521 5.08 36.79 -2.00
CA ASP A 521 6.22 37.45 -1.36
C ASP A 521 6.52 36.81 0.00
N ASP A 522 7.51 37.31 0.74
CA ASP A 522 7.94 36.76 2.04
C ASP A 522 7.07 37.20 3.23
N ASN A 523 6.07 38.04 3.03
CA ASN A 523 5.16 38.53 4.08
C ASN A 523 3.96 37.62 4.33
N TYR A 524 3.94 36.42 3.73
CA TYR A 524 2.84 35.48 3.94
C TYR A 524 2.77 34.94 5.37
N ASP A 525 1.55 34.70 5.84
CA ASP A 525 1.25 34.08 7.12
C ASP A 525 0.30 32.92 6.91
N TYR A 526 0.79 31.69 7.15
CA TYR A 526 -0.01 30.47 6.97
C TYR A 526 -1.18 30.35 7.98
N ASN A 527 -1.18 31.16 9.06
CA ASN A 527 -2.33 31.27 9.97
C ASN A 527 -3.41 32.25 9.45
N ASN A 528 -3.09 33.00 8.40
CA ASN A 528 -4.00 33.89 7.72
C ASN A 528 -3.99 33.63 6.22
N GLU A 529 -4.85 32.73 5.77
CA GLU A 529 -4.92 32.31 4.37
C GLU A 529 -5.18 33.47 3.38
N GLN A 530 -5.72 34.61 3.85
CA GLN A 530 -5.93 35.81 3.03
C GLN A 530 -4.61 36.43 2.55
N THR A 531 -3.48 36.08 3.12
CA THR A 531 -2.15 36.55 2.72
C THR A 531 -1.60 35.79 1.50
N MET A 532 -2.29 34.74 1.07
CA MET A 532 -1.92 33.88 -0.04
C MET A 532 -3.10 33.72 -0.99
N LYS A 533 -2.80 33.40 -2.27
CA LYS A 533 -3.84 32.92 -3.17
C LYS A 533 -4.00 31.43 -3.01
N HIS A 534 -5.22 30.96 -3.16
CA HIS A 534 -5.53 29.53 -3.12
C HIS A 534 -6.48 29.16 -4.26
N TYR A 535 -6.13 28.11 -4.99
CA TYR A 535 -6.96 27.49 -6.01
C TYR A 535 -7.19 26.02 -5.66
N GLN A 536 -8.37 25.53 -6.02
CA GLN A 536 -8.75 24.15 -5.77
C GLN A 536 -9.70 23.66 -6.84
N PHE A 537 -9.64 22.38 -7.10
CA PHE A 537 -10.57 21.69 -7.99
C PHE A 537 -10.89 20.32 -7.41
N LEU A 538 -12.14 19.95 -7.44
CA LEU A 538 -12.63 18.59 -7.20
C LEU A 538 -13.63 18.26 -8.30
N SER A 539 -13.41 17.16 -9.00
CA SER A 539 -14.30 16.73 -10.07
C SER A 539 -15.69 16.37 -9.53
N ASP A 540 -16.73 16.86 -10.19
CA ASP A 540 -18.14 16.57 -9.90
C ASP A 540 -18.75 15.57 -10.89
N THR A 541 -17.97 15.10 -11.86
CA THR A 541 -18.48 14.17 -12.87
C THR A 541 -18.33 12.73 -12.41
N LYS A 542 -19.30 11.90 -12.79
CA LYS A 542 -19.22 10.43 -12.71
C LYS A 542 -18.59 9.80 -13.96
N GLN A 543 -18.04 10.62 -14.82
CA GLN A 543 -17.26 10.25 -16.01
C GLN A 543 -15.77 10.47 -15.77
N ASP A 544 -14.95 10.34 -16.82
CA ASP A 544 -13.51 10.57 -16.73
C ASP A 544 -13.16 12.00 -16.27
N PRO A 545 -12.54 12.17 -15.10
CA PRO A 545 -12.29 13.48 -14.51
C PRO A 545 -11.14 14.24 -15.17
N ARG A 546 -10.28 13.56 -15.95
CA ARG A 546 -8.97 14.08 -16.37
C ARG A 546 -9.04 15.32 -17.24
N LYS A 547 -10.06 15.42 -18.12
CA LYS A 547 -10.22 16.59 -19.00
C LYS A 547 -10.55 17.86 -18.22
N GLY A 548 -11.55 17.80 -17.34
CA GLY A 548 -11.92 18.92 -16.46
C GLY A 548 -10.75 19.33 -15.55
N PHE A 549 -10.11 18.33 -14.95
CA PHE A 549 -8.95 18.52 -14.10
C PHE A 549 -7.82 19.30 -14.81
N VAL A 550 -7.35 18.83 -15.96
CA VAL A 550 -6.19 19.42 -16.63
C VAL A 550 -6.47 20.83 -17.15
N ILE A 551 -7.67 21.08 -17.68
CA ILE A 551 -8.06 22.41 -18.18
C ILE A 551 -8.05 23.41 -17.04
N GLN A 552 -8.71 23.10 -15.92
CA GLN A 552 -8.80 24.03 -14.79
C GLN A 552 -7.43 24.22 -14.12
N PHE A 553 -6.66 23.15 -13.93
CA PHE A 553 -5.32 23.21 -13.35
C PHE A 553 -4.40 24.16 -14.14
N LEU A 554 -4.37 24.02 -15.45
CA LEU A 554 -3.55 24.89 -16.30
C LEU A 554 -4.03 26.35 -16.27
N LYS A 555 -5.35 26.59 -16.26
CA LYS A 555 -5.89 27.96 -16.14
C LYS A 555 -5.44 28.62 -14.84
N ASP A 556 -5.60 27.93 -13.71
CA ASP A 556 -5.26 28.46 -12.38
C ASP A 556 -3.76 28.74 -12.23
N ILE A 557 -2.90 27.89 -12.81
CA ILE A 557 -1.45 28.12 -12.83
C ILE A 557 -1.09 29.33 -13.71
N PHE A 558 -1.54 29.34 -14.97
CA PHE A 558 -1.10 30.33 -15.97
C PHE A 558 -1.86 31.66 -15.91
N GLU A 559 -2.87 31.79 -15.06
CA GLU A 559 -3.45 33.09 -14.69
C GLU A 559 -2.41 33.98 -13.97
N ASN A 560 -1.47 33.35 -13.26
CA ASN A 560 -0.40 34.02 -12.52
C ASN A 560 0.87 34.24 -13.40
N ASP A 561 1.89 34.84 -12.80
CA ASP A 561 3.20 35.02 -13.44
C ASP A 561 4.08 33.77 -13.31
N ALA A 562 5.17 33.73 -14.07
CA ALA A 562 6.15 32.66 -13.99
C ALA A 562 6.81 32.59 -12.64
N GLY A 563 6.84 31.41 -12.04
CA GLY A 563 7.35 31.19 -10.68
C GLY A 563 8.03 29.85 -10.48
N VAL A 564 8.09 29.42 -9.24
CA VAL A 564 8.64 28.14 -8.80
C VAL A 564 7.49 27.22 -8.42
N TYR A 565 7.48 26.02 -8.97
CA TYR A 565 6.50 24.99 -8.66
C TYR A 565 7.09 24.04 -7.64
N VAL A 566 6.31 23.69 -6.62
CA VAL A 566 6.77 22.88 -5.48
C VAL A 566 5.77 21.78 -5.22
N ALA A 567 6.26 20.56 -5.13
CA ALA A 567 5.51 19.43 -4.64
C ALA A 567 6.29 18.73 -3.51
N TYR A 568 5.62 17.89 -2.75
CA TYR A 568 6.26 17.07 -1.73
C TYR A 568 6.42 15.64 -2.25
N ASN A 569 7.66 15.18 -2.47
CA ASN A 569 7.98 13.94 -3.21
C ASN A 569 7.51 14.00 -4.67
N LYS A 570 7.92 15.02 -5.37
CA LYS A 570 7.46 15.48 -6.70
C LYS A 570 7.33 14.44 -7.82
N SER A 571 7.92 13.26 -7.63
CA SER A 571 7.91 12.21 -8.68
C SER A 571 6.50 11.72 -9.02
N PHE A 572 5.59 11.77 -8.05
CA PHE A 572 4.20 11.40 -8.25
C PHE A 572 3.46 12.42 -9.12
N GLU A 573 3.48 13.70 -8.74
CA GLU A 573 2.82 14.79 -9.46
C GLU A 573 3.40 14.95 -10.87
N GLN A 574 4.72 14.87 -11.01
CA GLN A 574 5.38 14.90 -12.32
C GLN A 574 4.91 13.76 -13.22
N ARG A 575 4.73 12.55 -12.67
CA ARG A 575 4.21 11.41 -13.44
C ARG A 575 2.78 11.64 -13.89
N VAL A 576 1.92 12.16 -13.02
CA VAL A 576 0.53 12.49 -13.36
C VAL A 576 0.50 13.52 -14.50
N LEU A 577 1.26 14.60 -14.40
CA LEU A 577 1.34 15.64 -15.44
C LEU A 577 1.86 15.10 -16.78
N LYS A 578 2.88 14.24 -16.77
CA LYS A 578 3.38 13.57 -17.98
C LYS A 578 2.35 12.65 -18.62
N CYS A 579 1.61 11.87 -17.81
CA CYS A 579 0.53 11.06 -18.32
C CYS A 579 -0.58 11.90 -18.97
N LEU A 580 -0.90 13.07 -18.39
CA LEU A 580 -1.84 14.01 -18.97
C LEU A 580 -1.28 14.63 -20.27
N ALA A 581 0.03 14.91 -20.36
CA ALA A 581 0.66 15.41 -21.57
C ALA A 581 0.60 14.39 -22.72
N CYS A 582 0.82 13.11 -22.44
CA CYS A 582 0.63 12.03 -23.41
C CYS A 582 -0.85 11.86 -23.82
N LEU A 583 -1.78 12.10 -22.90
CA LEU A 583 -3.22 11.97 -23.18
C LEU A 583 -3.75 13.16 -23.99
N PHE A 584 -3.23 14.37 -23.75
CA PHE A 584 -3.60 15.63 -24.38
C PHE A 584 -2.36 16.29 -25.02
N PRO A 585 -1.92 15.82 -26.20
CA PRO A 585 -0.72 16.37 -26.87
C PRO A 585 -0.79 17.87 -27.12
N GLU A 586 -2.00 18.44 -27.26
CA GLU A 586 -2.21 19.88 -27.42
C GLU A 586 -1.80 20.68 -26.18
N LEU A 587 -1.77 20.03 -25.01
CA LEU A 587 -1.40 20.61 -23.71
C LEU A 587 0.00 20.16 -23.23
N GLU A 588 0.73 19.44 -24.07
CA GLU A 588 2.06 18.90 -23.72
C GLU A 588 3.01 19.98 -23.22
N LEU A 589 3.14 21.08 -23.96
CA LEU A 589 4.10 22.12 -23.64
C LEU A 589 3.83 22.83 -22.30
N PRO A 590 2.61 23.30 -21.96
CA PRO A 590 2.35 23.87 -20.64
C PRO A 590 2.50 22.86 -19.50
N LEU A 591 2.14 21.59 -19.69
CA LEU A 591 2.33 20.56 -18.68
C LEU A 591 3.81 20.28 -18.42
N MET A 592 4.61 20.13 -19.49
CA MET A 592 6.06 19.91 -19.37
C MET A 592 6.80 21.13 -18.83
N TYR A 593 6.30 22.35 -19.05
CA TYR A 593 6.81 23.54 -18.39
C TYR A 593 6.73 23.41 -16.87
N ILE A 594 5.58 23.00 -16.33
CA ILE A 594 5.40 22.80 -14.89
C ILE A 594 6.29 21.66 -14.39
N VAL A 595 6.32 20.51 -15.09
CA VAL A 595 7.17 19.36 -14.74
C VAL A 595 8.63 19.78 -14.58
N ASN A 596 9.20 20.51 -15.55
CA ASN A 596 10.61 20.88 -15.56
C ASN A 596 10.97 21.93 -14.50
N ASN A 597 10.01 22.78 -14.14
CA ASN A 597 10.19 23.84 -13.14
C ASN A 597 9.76 23.42 -11.74
N THR A 598 9.35 22.14 -11.51
CA THR A 598 8.96 21.63 -10.19
C THR A 598 10.18 21.21 -9.38
N ILE A 599 10.31 21.78 -8.18
CA ILE A 599 11.30 21.41 -7.17
C ILE A 599 10.63 20.61 -6.06
N ASP A 600 11.43 19.93 -5.25
CA ASP A 600 10.96 18.96 -4.27
C ASP A 600 11.25 19.44 -2.86
N LEU A 601 10.20 19.64 -2.07
CA LEU A 601 10.30 20.11 -0.69
C LEU A 601 10.91 19.05 0.24
N ILE A 602 10.78 17.77 -0.10
CA ILE A 602 11.32 16.65 0.69
C ILE A 602 12.85 16.73 0.85
N HIS A 603 13.54 17.43 -0.06
CA HIS A 603 14.99 17.55 -0.04
C HIS A 603 15.57 18.16 1.24
N PHE A 604 14.77 18.91 1.99
CA PHE A 604 15.20 19.39 3.30
C PHE A 604 15.40 18.25 4.30
N PHE A 605 14.62 17.18 4.19
CA PHE A 605 14.60 16.06 5.14
C PHE A 605 15.29 14.81 4.59
N LYS A 606 15.20 14.61 3.28
CA LYS A 606 15.82 13.50 2.56
C LYS A 606 16.72 14.08 1.49
N GLY A 607 18.02 13.99 1.67
CA GLY A 607 18.98 14.49 0.69
C GLY A 607 18.75 13.89 -0.70
N LYS A 608 19.28 14.54 -1.72
CA LYS A 608 19.16 14.06 -3.10
C LYS A 608 19.80 12.70 -3.27
N LYS A 609 19.13 11.81 -4.00
CA LYS A 609 19.60 10.46 -4.25
C LYS A 609 21.04 10.46 -4.79
N GLY A 610 21.93 9.83 -4.06
CA GLY A 610 23.34 9.72 -4.48
C GLY A 610 24.25 10.90 -4.13
N GLN A 611 23.73 11.94 -3.50
CA GLN A 611 24.50 13.10 -3.05
C GLN A 611 24.58 13.16 -1.52
N ARG A 612 25.59 13.86 -0.99
CA ARG A 612 25.66 14.24 0.41
C ARG A 612 25.36 15.74 0.50
N PRO A 613 24.82 16.21 1.61
CA PRO A 613 24.41 15.46 2.80
C PRO A 613 23.14 14.64 2.60
N SER A 614 22.92 13.64 3.45
CA SER A 614 21.74 12.77 3.42
C SER A 614 20.46 13.43 3.97
N PHE A 615 20.61 14.54 4.68
CA PHE A 615 19.55 15.42 5.16
C PHE A 615 20.09 16.84 5.36
N LEU A 616 19.24 17.84 5.31
CA LEU A 616 19.61 19.25 5.60
C LEU A 616 19.10 19.67 6.98
N ILE A 617 17.92 19.16 7.35
CA ILE A 617 17.29 19.42 8.65
C ILE A 617 16.96 18.09 9.31
N ALA A 618 17.29 17.95 10.58
CA ALA A 618 16.92 16.85 11.44
C ALA A 618 16.05 17.34 12.61
N ASN A 619 15.06 16.52 13.00
CA ASN A 619 14.27 16.74 14.20
C ASN A 619 14.00 15.40 14.88
N LYS A 620 14.11 15.37 16.21
CA LYS A 620 13.87 14.15 17.00
C LYS A 620 12.50 13.50 16.76
N ASN A 621 11.51 14.30 16.43
CA ASN A 621 10.14 13.84 16.22
C ASN A 621 9.91 13.32 14.79
N PHE A 622 10.89 13.44 13.88
CA PHE A 622 10.83 12.78 12.57
C PHE A 622 11.02 11.28 12.67
N HIS A 623 11.73 10.81 13.71
CA HIS A 623 12.14 9.40 13.85
C HIS A 623 12.82 8.84 12.59
N GLY A 624 13.53 9.68 11.83
CA GLY A 624 14.13 9.34 10.55
C GLY A 624 13.16 9.29 9.37
N LEU A 625 11.87 9.46 9.60
CA LEU A 625 10.84 9.49 8.55
C LEU A 625 10.81 10.84 7.84
N THR A 626 10.36 10.81 6.59
CA THR A 626 10.34 12.01 5.72
C THR A 626 8.98 12.28 5.10
N SER A 627 7.92 11.56 5.50
CA SER A 627 6.55 11.87 5.09
C SER A 627 6.13 13.26 5.59
N ILE A 628 5.34 13.99 4.80
CA ILE A 628 4.82 15.31 5.18
C ILE A 628 4.05 15.26 6.50
N LYS A 629 3.29 14.19 6.74
CA LYS A 629 2.52 13.95 7.98
C LYS A 629 3.38 13.70 9.22
N LYS A 630 4.69 13.50 9.05
CA LYS A 630 5.69 13.40 10.13
C LYS A 630 6.50 14.68 10.25
N THR A 631 6.99 15.20 9.14
CA THR A 631 7.88 16.36 9.14
C THR A 631 7.14 17.65 9.50
N GLN A 632 5.93 17.85 8.99
CA GLN A 632 5.19 19.06 9.26
C GLN A 632 4.75 19.18 10.74
N PRO A 633 4.10 18.17 11.37
CA PRO A 633 3.71 18.27 12.78
C PRO A 633 4.89 18.36 13.74
N ALA A 634 6.05 17.82 13.37
CA ALA A 634 7.27 17.94 14.16
C ALA A 634 7.89 19.34 14.10
N LEU A 635 7.65 20.08 13.00
CA LEU A 635 8.10 21.47 12.85
C LEU A 635 7.09 22.48 13.43
N ASP A 636 5.81 22.18 13.35
CA ASP A 636 4.74 22.97 13.96
C ASP A 636 3.63 22.04 14.50
N PRO A 637 3.66 21.70 15.81
CA PRO A 637 2.68 20.82 16.43
C PRO A 637 1.26 21.41 16.52
N HIS A 638 1.10 22.72 16.33
CA HIS A 638 -0.21 23.38 16.36
C HIS A 638 -0.99 23.16 15.07
N PHE A 639 -0.29 22.89 13.97
CA PHE A 639 -0.88 22.58 12.69
C PHE A 639 -1.07 21.06 12.58
N THR A 640 -2.31 20.57 12.65
CA THR A 640 -2.62 19.14 12.73
C THR A 640 -3.68 18.69 11.74
N TYR A 641 -3.59 17.43 11.32
CA TYR A 641 -4.60 16.74 10.51
C TYR A 641 -5.70 16.06 11.35
N LYS A 642 -5.54 16.02 12.68
CA LYS A 642 -6.42 15.23 13.58
C LYS A 642 -7.90 15.66 13.57
N MET A 643 -8.21 16.86 13.11
CA MET A 643 -9.58 17.38 13.06
C MET A 643 -10.30 17.09 11.73
N LEU A 644 -9.63 16.45 10.79
CA LEU A 644 -10.20 16.15 9.48
C LEU A 644 -10.88 14.78 9.48
N THR A 645 -12.08 14.70 8.93
CA THR A 645 -12.83 13.44 8.73
C THR A 645 -12.10 12.55 7.72
N ILE A 646 -11.66 13.16 6.60
CA ILE A 646 -10.73 12.54 5.65
C ILE A 646 -9.33 13.01 6.04
N ASN A 647 -8.49 12.09 6.45
CA ASN A 647 -7.15 12.35 6.98
C ASN A 647 -6.03 11.66 6.19
N ASN A 648 -6.40 10.96 5.11
CA ASN A 648 -5.45 10.31 4.22
C ASN A 648 -5.94 10.19 2.77
N GLY A 649 -5.00 10.12 1.80
CA GLY A 649 -5.28 10.02 0.38
C GLY A 649 -6.01 8.74 -0.01
N GLY A 650 -5.80 7.62 0.71
CA GLY A 650 -6.53 6.37 0.48
C GLY A 650 -8.04 6.53 0.68
N LYS A 651 -8.45 7.20 1.77
CA LYS A 651 -9.86 7.53 2.03
C LYS A 651 -10.43 8.48 0.97
N ALA A 652 -9.66 9.49 0.57
CA ALA A 652 -10.08 10.41 -0.49
C ALA A 652 -10.33 9.66 -1.79
N SER A 653 -9.40 8.82 -2.20
CA SER A 653 -9.51 7.96 -3.39
C SER A 653 -10.74 7.05 -3.31
N GLU A 654 -10.95 6.38 -2.17
CA GLU A 654 -12.11 5.49 -1.96
C GLU A 654 -13.45 6.24 -2.02
N MET A 655 -13.58 7.38 -1.37
CA MET A 655 -14.82 8.15 -1.39
C MET A 655 -15.14 8.65 -2.79
N PHE A 656 -14.15 9.14 -3.54
CA PHE A 656 -14.34 9.53 -4.93
C PHE A 656 -14.69 8.34 -5.83
N ARG A 657 -14.06 7.17 -5.63
CA ARG A 657 -14.40 5.94 -6.34
C ARG A 657 -15.84 5.52 -6.08
N ARG A 658 -16.30 5.53 -4.83
CA ARG A 658 -17.69 5.23 -4.48
C ARG A 658 -18.68 6.20 -5.13
N PHE A 659 -18.34 7.48 -5.22
CA PHE A 659 -19.12 8.47 -5.95
C PHE A 659 -19.18 8.16 -7.44
N LEU A 660 -18.05 7.89 -8.10
CA LEU A 660 -17.97 7.49 -9.51
C LEU A 660 -18.81 6.25 -9.82
N GLU A 661 -18.79 5.26 -8.95
CA GLU A 661 -19.46 3.97 -9.12
C GLU A 661 -20.93 3.99 -8.68
N ASN A 662 -21.52 5.15 -8.36
CA ASN A 662 -22.87 5.28 -7.81
C ASN A 662 -23.12 4.44 -6.54
N ARG A 663 -22.07 4.16 -5.77
CA ARG A 663 -22.12 3.46 -4.47
C ARG A 663 -22.24 4.42 -3.27
N LEU A 664 -22.20 5.72 -3.53
CA LEU A 664 -22.37 6.78 -2.56
C LEU A 664 -23.59 7.61 -2.96
N ASP A 665 -24.45 7.93 -2.00
CA ASP A 665 -25.61 8.79 -2.20
C ASP A 665 -25.15 10.20 -2.57
N ASP A 666 -25.74 10.77 -3.65
CA ASP A 666 -25.34 12.08 -4.17
C ASP A 666 -25.57 13.21 -3.16
N GLN A 667 -26.62 13.11 -2.32
CA GLN A 667 -26.89 14.08 -1.28
C GLN A 667 -25.83 14.02 -0.17
N LEU A 668 -25.40 12.82 0.20
CA LEU A 668 -24.34 12.63 1.20
C LEU A 668 -22.98 13.10 0.65
N TRP A 669 -22.72 12.87 -0.65
CA TRP A 669 -21.57 13.42 -1.34
C TRP A 669 -21.53 14.93 -1.24
N ASP A 670 -22.56 15.62 -1.68
CA ASP A 670 -22.62 17.09 -1.72
C ASP A 670 -22.59 17.74 -0.33
N GLN A 671 -23.24 17.13 0.68
CA GLN A 671 -23.39 17.72 2.00
C GLN A 671 -22.21 17.45 2.94
N THR A 672 -21.40 16.41 2.68
CA THR A 672 -20.39 15.96 3.62
C THR A 672 -19.03 15.71 2.96
N PHE A 673 -18.94 14.71 2.10
CA PHE A 673 -17.64 14.21 1.64
C PHE A 673 -16.91 15.17 0.72
N LYS A 674 -17.63 15.90 -0.12
CA LYS A 674 -17.05 16.89 -1.03
C LYS A 674 -16.24 17.95 -0.29
N GLN A 675 -16.82 18.50 0.78
CA GLN A 675 -16.13 19.52 1.60
C GLN A 675 -14.97 18.92 2.41
N ASP A 676 -15.14 17.71 2.95
CA ASP A 676 -14.09 17.02 3.69
C ASP A 676 -12.86 16.72 2.79
N MET A 677 -13.08 16.33 1.54
CA MET A 677 -12.02 16.12 0.55
C MET A 677 -11.31 17.41 0.18
N ILE A 678 -12.07 18.48 -0.04
CA ILE A 678 -11.52 19.83 -0.27
C ILE A 678 -10.63 20.25 0.90
N ASN A 679 -11.11 20.10 2.13
CA ASN A 679 -10.38 20.45 3.32
C ASN A 679 -9.08 19.64 3.49
N TYR A 680 -9.12 18.35 3.11
CA TYR A 680 -7.96 17.48 3.20
C TYR A 680 -6.86 17.90 2.20
N CYS A 681 -7.16 17.99 0.91
CA CYS A 681 -6.19 18.38 -0.11
C CYS A 681 -5.64 19.80 0.11
N ASN A 682 -6.50 20.71 0.60
CA ASN A 682 -6.10 22.07 1.02
C ASN A 682 -5.09 22.00 2.18
N ARG A 683 -5.29 21.11 3.15
CA ARG A 683 -4.40 20.92 4.27
C ARG A 683 -3.01 20.45 3.86
N ASP A 684 -2.90 19.57 2.86
CA ASP A 684 -1.62 19.05 2.36
C ASP A 684 -0.78 20.16 1.72
N THR A 685 -1.36 20.99 0.86
CA THR A 685 -0.63 22.12 0.26
C THR A 685 -0.30 23.23 1.27
N LEU A 686 -1.19 23.50 2.24
CA LEU A 686 -0.89 24.43 3.32
C LEU A 686 0.22 23.90 4.24
N ALA A 687 0.30 22.58 4.47
CA ALA A 687 1.39 21.97 5.22
C ALA A 687 2.76 22.19 4.56
N MET A 688 2.83 22.21 3.22
CA MET A 688 4.06 22.57 2.51
C MET A 688 4.46 24.02 2.76
N VAL A 689 3.48 24.94 2.81
CA VAL A 689 3.73 26.37 3.14
C VAL A 689 4.29 26.49 4.57
N VAL A 690 3.68 25.78 5.54
CA VAL A 690 4.16 25.72 6.93
C VAL A 690 5.60 25.22 6.99
N ILE A 691 5.90 24.12 6.33
CA ILE A 691 7.26 23.55 6.28
C ILE A 691 8.25 24.59 5.76
N LEU A 692 7.98 25.21 4.62
CA LEU A 692 8.90 26.20 4.03
C LEU A 692 9.16 27.36 4.97
N LYS A 693 8.10 27.93 5.60
CA LYS A 693 8.24 29.02 6.57
C LYS A 693 9.10 28.61 7.76
N ARG A 694 8.84 27.43 8.33
CA ARG A 694 9.58 26.90 9.47
C ARG A 694 11.05 26.67 9.14
N VAL A 695 11.35 26.15 7.94
CA VAL A 695 12.73 25.97 7.47
C VAL A 695 13.47 27.30 7.40
N PHE A 696 12.85 28.35 6.87
CA PHE A 696 13.44 29.69 6.88
C PHE A 696 13.67 30.23 8.29
N GLU A 697 12.71 30.06 9.20
CA GLU A 697 12.83 30.52 10.59
C GLU A 697 13.95 29.79 11.34
N ILE A 698 14.05 28.46 11.19
CA ILE A 698 15.13 27.65 11.79
C ILE A 698 16.48 28.08 11.24
N THR A 699 16.57 28.36 9.95
CA THR A 699 17.81 28.84 9.32
C THR A 699 18.22 30.19 9.88
N ARG A 700 17.29 31.16 10.00
CA ARG A 700 17.56 32.46 10.62
C ARG A 700 18.02 32.36 12.09
N LYS A 701 17.45 31.40 12.86
CA LYS A 701 17.89 31.13 14.24
C LYS A 701 19.32 30.59 14.28
N TRP A 702 19.65 29.68 13.35
CA TRP A 702 21.00 29.17 13.23
C TRP A 702 21.99 30.27 12.84
N GLU A 703 21.69 31.09 11.84
CA GLU A 703 22.49 32.23 11.39
C GLU A 703 22.76 33.22 12.52
N LYS A 704 21.74 33.62 13.27
CA LYS A 704 21.86 34.49 14.44
C LYS A 704 22.79 33.92 15.50
N LYS A 705 22.72 32.62 15.76
CA LYS A 705 23.58 31.93 16.73
C LYS A 705 25.05 31.92 16.31
N HIS A 706 25.33 31.82 15.01
CA HIS A 706 26.67 31.74 14.45
C HIS A 706 27.21 33.08 13.94
N GLY A 707 26.47 34.18 14.18
CA GLY A 707 26.89 35.53 13.76
C GLY A 707 26.95 35.73 12.25
N LYS A 708 26.11 34.99 11.50
CA LYS A 708 26.02 35.08 10.02
C LYS A 708 24.79 35.88 9.61
#